data_b0d6dbadd7dce5d9107ce7f98fc1b05f
#
_entry.id   b0d6dbadd7dce5d9107ce7f98fc1b05f
#
_cell.length_a   1.000
_cell.length_b   1.000
_cell.length_c   1.000
_cell.angle_alpha   90.00
_cell.angle_beta   90.00
_cell.angle_gamma   90.00
#
_symmetry.space_group_name_H-M   'P 1'
#
loop_
_entity.id
_entity.type
_entity.pdbx_description
1 polymer ?
#
loop_
_entity_poly.entity_id
_entity_poly.type
_entity_poly.pdbx_seq_one_letter_code
_entity_poly.pdbx_strand_id
1 'polypeptide(L)'
;MINKFPAVAVVAMLIWGGMVRAQASDPLFSQLSDGQSTYGPSQLWTANGVNSEIADDINVVANIDRVYAGGFIWGTVNFQGVYIRFYAFGADNKPGALQREYFLTAGSPNVVFDNLSGAINATLSPAFAASGRHFLSVQPVINYWYWWSANNGAPRGQAFYFRNNATGEAWHHGDNLNLAANVDADVVFDLYGTATGPGVISNLSASTLPRSGFLEIFGSNFGGDGTVLIGGIKAAVADWTSTRIIAYVPESAPLTTLPVQVVNGAGGSNTIALTVTTRPAAANHVNWRFRMNGPYSEVRAAVGPDKTVYAIDAFFHLYALAPDGGLKWLVRGAGDKGVAVGPDGTIYVASESYIKAFNPDGSAKWTFVQNPRAFICLGVSVGPDGNIYSVGTEGMGVFSLTPQGALRWTNFEGYARLIVDYAEIVFGSNGSQQQLYFYANDHLRSLRLDGASVFTILGNIDYLRPGPQPAVAPDGSVHNAITAYSPNGAFLWSFASPYPYNVFTQPDIGSDGIHYFVQNLSQLFALNANGSQRWHATVNGYVAGPIVDSLNTQLIMGSDDTGDHAGFILSASAQDGHELWRVTLPAEDPTVFNSALGIFGFNQFVTARARFTADGQTAYVMTATATGDNNTSRSFIYSLASGNGTATPTPTPTPTPTPSPTPTPTPTATATPTPTATSLRCDSITLSAKPLKNQVNVTGIVIVKDANGTAISGATVAATWTTPNGTTQNQTANTGTGGSANFSTKSGRGTYTLTVNNITKTGYTFDRTGSVLTKSITK
;
A
#
# COMPACT_ATOMS: atom_id res chain seq x y z
N MET A 1 -23.47 -45.48 4.84
CA MET A 1 -22.37 -45.27 5.79
C MET A 1 -21.52 -44.15 5.25
N ILE A 2 -21.73 -42.96 5.74
CA ILE A 2 -21.06 -41.73 5.26
C ILE A 2 -19.82 -41.58 6.13
N ASN A 3 -18.65 -41.86 5.59
CA ASN A 3 -17.39 -41.56 6.26
C ASN A 3 -17.05 -40.09 6.12
N LYS A 4 -17.01 -39.37 7.24
CA LYS A 4 -16.49 -38.02 7.40
C LYS A 4 -14.99 -38.03 7.08
N PHE A 5 -14.57 -37.27 6.07
CA PHE A 5 -13.17 -36.94 5.86
C PHE A 5 -12.80 -35.73 6.75
N PRO A 6 -11.63 -35.74 7.41
CA PRO A 6 -11.21 -34.64 8.25
C PRO A 6 -10.71 -33.45 7.39
N ALA A 7 -11.06 -32.25 7.84
CA ALA A 7 -10.62 -30.97 7.29
C ALA A 7 -9.10 -30.75 7.61
N VAL A 8 -8.22 -31.21 6.74
CA VAL A 8 -6.75 -31.00 6.82
C VAL A 8 -6.20 -30.42 5.51
N ALA A 9 -7.05 -30.11 4.54
CA ALA A 9 -6.62 -29.67 3.20
C ALA A 9 -6.48 -28.14 3.00
N VAL A 10 -6.60 -27.30 4.04
CA VAL A 10 -6.64 -25.83 3.86
C VAL A 10 -5.27 -25.14 4.07
N VAL A 11 -4.21 -25.85 4.45
CA VAL A 11 -2.91 -25.23 4.80
C VAL A 11 -1.89 -25.24 3.63
N ALA A 12 -2.18 -25.87 2.51
CA ALA A 12 -1.22 -25.96 1.39
C ALA A 12 -1.30 -24.78 0.37
N MET A 13 -2.14 -23.78 0.62
CA MET A 13 -2.47 -22.73 -0.38
C MET A 13 -1.60 -21.47 -0.34
N LEU A 14 -0.58 -21.38 0.49
CA LEU A 14 0.20 -20.14 0.67
C LEU A 14 1.71 -20.29 0.45
N ILE A 15 2.15 -21.29 -0.30
CA ILE A 15 3.56 -21.37 -0.70
C ILE A 15 3.70 -20.98 -2.18
N TRP A 16 3.43 -19.74 -2.49
CA TRP A 16 4.04 -19.10 -3.66
C TRP A 16 5.47 -18.72 -3.27
N GLY A 17 6.37 -19.68 -3.47
CA GLY A 17 7.78 -19.45 -3.29
C GLY A 17 8.23 -18.24 -4.11
N GLY A 18 8.61 -17.17 -3.41
CA GLY A 18 9.31 -16.05 -4.00
C GLY A 18 10.65 -16.50 -4.59
N MET A 19 10.64 -17.08 -5.79
CA MET A 19 11.82 -17.04 -6.62
C MET A 19 12.11 -15.56 -6.84
N VAL A 20 13.31 -15.12 -6.45
CA VAL A 20 13.92 -13.90 -6.95
C VAL A 20 13.80 -13.96 -8.47
N ARG A 21 12.74 -13.38 -9.03
CA ARG A 21 12.66 -13.10 -10.46
C ARG A 21 13.76 -12.07 -10.70
N ALA A 22 14.91 -12.51 -11.23
CA ALA A 22 15.70 -11.64 -12.07
C ALA A 22 14.67 -10.99 -13.01
N GLN A 23 14.63 -9.68 -13.07
CA GLN A 23 13.64 -8.83 -13.75
C GLN A 23 13.15 -9.48 -15.05
N ALA A 24 12.21 -10.43 -14.91
CA ALA A 24 11.58 -11.11 -16.04
C ALA A 24 10.63 -10.08 -16.65
N SER A 25 10.65 -9.92 -17.96
CA SER A 25 9.63 -9.15 -18.69
C SER A 25 8.25 -9.55 -18.21
N ASP A 26 7.37 -8.56 -18.00
CA ASP A 26 5.97 -8.84 -17.68
C ASP A 26 5.37 -9.74 -18.79
N PRO A 27 4.44 -10.65 -18.48
CA PRO A 27 3.89 -11.56 -19.47
C PRO A 27 3.11 -10.79 -20.54
N LEU A 28 3.20 -11.24 -21.77
CA LEU A 28 2.37 -10.78 -22.91
C LEU A 28 0.89 -11.02 -22.66
N PHE A 29 0.57 -12.09 -21.94
CA PHE A 29 -0.76 -12.52 -21.57
C PHE A 29 -0.66 -13.28 -20.25
N SER A 30 -1.59 -13.03 -19.32
CA SER A 30 -1.61 -13.64 -18.00
C SER A 30 -3.02 -14.05 -17.60
N GLN A 31 -3.15 -15.28 -17.16
CA GLN A 31 -4.34 -15.85 -16.52
C GLN A 31 -3.93 -16.47 -15.18
N LEU A 32 -3.49 -15.65 -14.23
CA LEU A 32 -3.11 -16.15 -12.90
C LEU A 32 -4.34 -16.34 -12.01
N SER A 33 -4.27 -17.36 -11.15
CA SER A 33 -5.30 -17.66 -10.16
C SER A 33 -5.47 -16.54 -9.14
N ASP A 34 -6.72 -16.29 -8.76
CA ASP A 34 -7.11 -15.41 -7.64
C ASP A 34 -7.13 -16.14 -6.28
N GLY A 35 -6.63 -17.37 -6.21
CA GLY A 35 -6.62 -18.20 -5.01
C GLY A 35 -7.87 -19.06 -4.80
N GLN A 36 -8.86 -18.99 -5.68
CA GLN A 36 -10.05 -19.86 -5.69
C GLN A 36 -9.93 -20.84 -6.86
N SER A 37 -9.32 -22.00 -6.67
CA SER A 37 -9.02 -22.89 -7.80
C SER A 37 -9.75 -24.21 -7.73
N THR A 38 -10.38 -24.58 -8.84
CA THR A 38 -10.64 -25.94 -9.25
C THR A 38 -9.51 -26.42 -10.17
N TYR A 39 -9.45 -27.68 -10.55
CA TYR A 39 -8.39 -28.21 -11.40
C TYR A 39 -8.93 -29.27 -12.35
N GLY A 40 -8.39 -29.29 -13.58
CA GLY A 40 -8.68 -30.29 -14.60
C GLY A 40 -7.45 -31.11 -14.98
N PRO A 41 -7.60 -32.38 -15.28
CA PRO A 41 -6.48 -33.25 -15.69
C PRO A 41 -6.00 -32.90 -17.11
N SER A 42 -4.74 -32.47 -17.25
CA SER A 42 -4.07 -32.36 -18.56
C SER A 42 -2.72 -33.08 -18.49
N GLN A 43 -2.73 -34.41 -18.74
CA GLN A 43 -1.54 -35.21 -18.54
C GLN A 43 -1.48 -36.40 -19.54
N LEU A 44 -0.26 -36.83 -19.86
CA LEU A 44 0.01 -38.06 -20.54
C LEU A 44 0.70 -39.05 -19.58
N TRP A 45 -0.03 -40.09 -19.15
CA TRP A 45 0.50 -41.16 -18.31
C TRP A 45 0.40 -42.51 -19.05
N THR A 46 1.41 -42.79 -19.85
CA THR A 46 1.45 -43.93 -20.76
C THR A 46 1.35 -45.29 -20.05
N ALA A 47 1.88 -45.42 -18.84
CA ALA A 47 1.83 -46.67 -18.06
C ALA A 47 0.40 -47.06 -17.66
N ASN A 48 -0.54 -46.12 -17.55
CA ASN A 48 -1.93 -46.38 -17.17
C ASN A 48 -2.94 -46.02 -18.28
N GLY A 49 -2.45 -45.71 -19.48
CA GLY A 49 -3.32 -45.39 -20.63
C GLY A 49 -4.05 -44.05 -20.52
N VAL A 50 -3.65 -43.18 -19.60
CA VAL A 50 -4.23 -41.85 -19.45
C VAL A 50 -3.59 -40.89 -20.45
N ASN A 51 -4.42 -40.25 -21.28
CA ASN A 51 -4.00 -39.25 -22.26
C ASN A 51 -5.08 -38.17 -22.34
N SER A 52 -5.15 -37.35 -21.29
CA SER A 52 -6.06 -36.20 -21.22
C SER A 52 -5.33 -34.91 -21.62
N GLU A 53 -6.01 -34.05 -22.33
CA GLU A 53 -5.50 -32.79 -22.81
C GLU A 53 -6.52 -31.67 -22.53
N ILE A 54 -6.05 -30.55 -22.03
CA ILE A 54 -6.82 -29.31 -21.86
C ILE A 54 -6.23 -28.27 -22.79
N ALA A 55 -7.08 -27.43 -23.39
CA ALA A 55 -6.67 -26.26 -24.16
C ALA A 55 -7.55 -25.07 -23.82
N ASP A 56 -6.91 -23.90 -23.71
CA ASP A 56 -7.56 -22.64 -23.42
C ASP A 56 -7.23 -21.58 -24.48
N ASP A 57 -8.12 -20.61 -24.67
CA ASP A 57 -7.94 -19.64 -25.74
C ASP A 57 -7.04 -18.46 -25.33
N ILE A 58 -6.26 -18.01 -26.29
CA ILE A 58 -5.39 -16.85 -26.19
C ILE A 58 -5.68 -15.90 -27.33
N ASN A 59 -5.55 -14.60 -27.08
CA ASN A 59 -5.70 -13.57 -28.13
C ASN A 59 -4.51 -12.60 -28.09
N VAL A 60 -3.46 -12.92 -28.83
CA VAL A 60 -2.22 -12.12 -28.85
C VAL A 60 -1.66 -12.01 -30.27
N VAL A 61 -0.97 -10.90 -30.54
CA VAL A 61 -0.18 -10.69 -31.77
C VAL A 61 1.28 -10.53 -31.35
N ALA A 62 1.99 -11.66 -31.26
CA ALA A 62 3.32 -11.71 -30.68
C ALA A 62 4.12 -12.94 -31.14
N ASN A 63 5.44 -12.86 -31.01
CA ASN A 63 6.29 -14.05 -30.99
C ASN A 63 6.37 -14.56 -29.55
N ILE A 64 5.70 -15.67 -29.24
CA ILE A 64 5.69 -16.29 -27.91
C ILE A 64 6.92 -17.19 -27.82
N ASP A 65 7.82 -16.87 -26.89
CA ASP A 65 9.06 -17.63 -26.67
C ASP A 65 9.10 -18.37 -25.34
N ARG A 66 8.12 -18.14 -24.43
CA ARG A 66 8.03 -18.83 -23.15
C ARG A 66 6.61 -18.94 -22.67
N VAL A 67 6.28 -20.11 -22.09
CA VAL A 67 4.99 -20.42 -21.45
C VAL A 67 5.25 -20.82 -20.00
N TYR A 68 4.55 -20.19 -19.06
CA TYR A 68 4.41 -20.64 -17.68
C TYR A 68 3.03 -21.23 -17.50
N ALA A 69 2.90 -22.41 -16.90
CA ALA A 69 1.62 -23.03 -16.55
C ALA A 69 1.61 -23.40 -15.07
N GLY A 70 0.61 -22.93 -14.34
CA GLY A 70 0.37 -23.30 -12.96
C GLY A 70 -0.26 -24.68 -12.88
N GLY A 71 0.31 -25.60 -12.10
CA GLY A 71 -0.17 -26.95 -11.96
C GLY A 71 -0.25 -27.42 -10.51
N PHE A 72 -0.90 -28.54 -10.30
CA PHE A 72 -0.97 -29.24 -9.03
C PHE A 72 -0.58 -30.71 -9.22
N ILE A 73 0.21 -31.24 -8.29
CA ILE A 73 0.66 -32.63 -8.29
C ILE A 73 0.23 -33.35 -7.02
N TRP A 74 -0.01 -34.67 -7.16
CA TRP A 74 -0.37 -35.49 -6.00
C TRP A 74 0.69 -36.57 -5.79
N GLY A 75 1.36 -36.55 -4.64
CA GLY A 75 2.35 -37.57 -4.26
C GLY A 75 3.67 -37.44 -5.01
N THR A 76 4.43 -38.55 -5.07
CA THR A 76 5.71 -38.58 -5.81
C THR A 76 5.46 -38.68 -7.31
N VAL A 77 5.98 -37.73 -8.07
CA VAL A 77 5.76 -37.66 -9.52
C VAL A 77 7.04 -37.96 -10.30
N ASN A 78 6.86 -38.55 -11.49
CA ASN A 78 7.93 -38.81 -12.44
C ASN A 78 7.70 -37.96 -13.70
N PHE A 79 8.22 -36.73 -13.69
CA PHE A 79 8.15 -35.80 -14.82
C PHE A 79 9.14 -36.22 -15.90
N GLN A 80 8.65 -36.54 -17.11
CA GLN A 80 9.45 -36.97 -18.25
C GLN A 80 9.59 -35.90 -19.34
N GLY A 81 8.73 -34.88 -19.32
CA GLY A 81 8.71 -33.78 -20.26
C GLY A 81 7.33 -33.16 -20.39
N VAL A 82 7.17 -32.20 -21.30
CA VAL A 82 5.89 -31.53 -21.55
C VAL A 82 5.67 -31.26 -23.03
N TYR A 83 4.44 -31.48 -23.47
CA TYR A 83 3.95 -31.00 -24.76
C TYR A 83 3.33 -29.62 -24.58
N ILE A 84 3.79 -28.64 -25.37
CA ILE A 84 3.17 -27.33 -25.54
C ILE A 84 2.62 -27.28 -26.96
N ARG A 85 1.31 -27.07 -27.11
CA ARG A 85 0.63 -27.05 -28.39
C ARG A 85 -0.16 -25.79 -28.60
N PHE A 86 -0.09 -25.26 -29.80
CA PHE A 86 -0.93 -24.17 -30.27
C PHE A 86 -1.85 -24.66 -31.37
N TYR A 87 -3.14 -24.40 -31.17
CA TYR A 87 -4.19 -24.76 -32.13
C TYR A 87 -4.79 -23.50 -32.77
N ALA A 88 -5.21 -23.59 -34.03
CA ALA A 88 -6.01 -22.57 -34.63
C ALA A 88 -7.33 -22.37 -33.88
N PHE A 89 -7.88 -21.18 -33.92
CA PHE A 89 -9.22 -20.92 -33.41
C PHE A 89 -10.23 -21.45 -34.42
N GLY A 90 -11.03 -22.46 -34.07
CA GLY A 90 -12.02 -23.07 -34.94
C GLY A 90 -13.28 -22.24 -35.16
N ALA A 91 -14.00 -22.46 -36.25
CA ALA A 91 -15.23 -21.72 -36.58
C ALA A 91 -16.38 -21.93 -35.57
N ASP A 92 -16.33 -23.00 -34.80
CA ASP A 92 -17.27 -23.37 -33.73
C ASP A 92 -16.79 -22.92 -32.34
N ASN A 93 -15.81 -22.03 -32.29
CA ASN A 93 -15.13 -21.53 -31.07
C ASN A 93 -14.36 -22.64 -30.30
N LYS A 94 -13.98 -23.72 -30.92
CA LYS A 94 -13.22 -24.85 -30.35
C LYS A 94 -11.80 -24.86 -30.87
N PRO A 95 -10.86 -25.57 -30.19
CA PRO A 95 -9.55 -25.82 -30.75
C PRO A 95 -9.67 -26.53 -32.13
N GLY A 96 -9.13 -25.86 -33.15
CA GLY A 96 -9.12 -26.31 -34.53
C GLY A 96 -7.86 -27.14 -34.87
N ALA A 97 -7.29 -26.91 -36.05
CA ALA A 97 -6.09 -27.63 -36.49
C ALA A 97 -4.87 -27.28 -35.63
N LEU A 98 -4.06 -28.27 -35.31
CA LEU A 98 -2.77 -28.08 -34.65
C LEU A 98 -1.85 -27.27 -35.56
N GLN A 99 -1.38 -26.14 -35.06
CA GLN A 99 -0.46 -25.23 -35.76
C GLN A 99 0.99 -25.44 -35.40
N ARG A 100 1.24 -25.72 -34.12
CA ARG A 100 2.59 -25.94 -33.58
C ARG A 100 2.56 -26.86 -32.38
N GLU A 101 3.56 -27.74 -32.30
CA GLU A 101 3.83 -28.60 -31.15
C GLU A 101 5.31 -28.47 -30.76
N TYR A 102 5.54 -28.38 -29.48
CA TYR A 102 6.86 -28.50 -28.85
C TYR A 102 6.81 -29.68 -27.88
N PHE A 103 7.85 -30.52 -27.90
CA PHE A 103 8.08 -31.49 -26.84
C PHE A 103 9.39 -31.15 -26.14
N LEU A 104 9.32 -30.80 -24.86
CA LEU A 104 10.46 -30.43 -24.03
C LEU A 104 10.72 -31.54 -23.02
N THR A 105 11.85 -32.22 -23.18
CA THR A 105 12.23 -33.37 -22.34
C THR A 105 12.67 -32.89 -20.96
N ALA A 106 12.34 -33.64 -19.93
CA ALA A 106 12.82 -33.41 -18.57
C ALA A 106 14.33 -33.33 -18.52
N GLY A 107 14.88 -32.35 -17.75
CA GLY A 107 16.32 -32.06 -17.68
C GLY A 107 16.87 -31.23 -18.85
N SER A 108 16.04 -30.90 -19.86
CA SER A 108 16.39 -29.90 -20.87
C SER A 108 16.51 -28.51 -20.21
N PRO A 109 17.45 -27.64 -20.65
CA PRO A 109 17.54 -26.26 -20.18
C PRO A 109 16.30 -25.44 -20.56
N ASN A 110 15.45 -25.93 -21.47
CA ASN A 110 14.26 -25.24 -21.96
C ASN A 110 13.00 -25.57 -21.15
N VAL A 111 13.08 -26.41 -20.12
CA VAL A 111 11.94 -26.68 -19.24
C VAL A 111 12.37 -26.81 -17.79
N VAL A 112 11.66 -26.09 -16.92
CA VAL A 112 11.77 -26.19 -15.47
C VAL A 112 10.43 -26.68 -14.93
N PHE A 113 10.46 -27.80 -14.23
CA PHE A 113 9.32 -28.36 -13.52
C PHE A 113 9.54 -28.20 -12.02
N ASP A 114 8.61 -27.56 -11.34
CA ASP A 114 8.63 -27.43 -9.89
C ASP A 114 7.96 -28.64 -9.23
N ASN A 115 8.76 -29.49 -8.62
CA ASN A 115 8.29 -30.71 -7.93
C ASN A 115 7.47 -30.43 -6.66
N LEU A 116 7.35 -29.17 -6.20
CA LEU A 116 6.56 -28.81 -5.03
C LEU A 116 5.19 -28.27 -5.43
N SER A 117 5.16 -27.30 -6.36
CA SER A 117 3.91 -26.68 -6.82
C SER A 117 3.30 -27.36 -8.03
N GLY A 118 4.07 -28.14 -8.80
CA GLY A 118 3.66 -28.66 -10.09
C GLY A 118 3.72 -27.65 -11.24
N ALA A 119 4.25 -26.47 -11.02
CA ALA A 119 4.35 -25.45 -12.06
C ALA A 119 5.37 -25.82 -13.15
N ILE A 120 5.07 -25.42 -14.37
CA ILE A 120 5.90 -25.67 -15.57
C ILE A 120 6.31 -24.31 -16.15
N ASN A 121 7.62 -24.13 -16.38
CA ASN A 121 8.15 -22.99 -17.13
C ASN A 121 8.89 -23.52 -18.35
N ALA A 122 8.34 -23.25 -19.54
CA ALA A 122 8.78 -23.80 -20.82
C ALA A 122 9.27 -22.70 -21.76
N THR A 123 10.52 -22.80 -22.24
CA THR A 123 11.09 -21.89 -23.25
C THR A 123 10.94 -22.53 -24.64
N LEU A 124 10.34 -21.80 -25.55
CA LEU A 124 10.02 -22.26 -26.91
C LEU A 124 11.10 -21.82 -27.91
N SER A 125 11.69 -22.76 -28.64
CA SER A 125 12.64 -22.46 -29.70
C SER A 125 12.37 -23.32 -30.93
N PRO A 126 12.07 -22.70 -32.10
CA PRO A 126 11.83 -21.27 -32.30
C PRO A 126 10.54 -20.81 -31.60
N ALA A 127 10.40 -19.50 -31.35
CA ALA A 127 9.19 -18.91 -30.81
C ALA A 127 7.95 -19.19 -31.68
N PHE A 128 6.77 -19.23 -31.08
CA PHE A 128 5.50 -19.35 -31.81
C PHE A 128 5.01 -17.95 -32.24
N ALA A 129 4.86 -17.73 -33.53
CA ALA A 129 4.32 -16.48 -34.05
C ALA A 129 2.78 -16.50 -34.00
N ALA A 130 2.19 -15.94 -32.96
CA ALA A 130 0.76 -15.81 -32.79
C ALA A 130 0.24 -14.57 -33.56
N SER A 131 -0.88 -14.71 -34.23
CA SER A 131 -1.52 -13.65 -35.04
C SER A 131 -3.00 -13.49 -34.70
N GLY A 132 -3.32 -13.30 -33.42
CA GLY A 132 -4.69 -13.16 -32.92
C GLY A 132 -5.12 -14.35 -32.07
N ARG A 133 -6.35 -14.88 -32.30
CA ARG A 133 -6.93 -15.94 -31.45
C ARG A 133 -6.37 -17.32 -31.80
N HIS A 134 -5.91 -18.02 -30.77
CA HIS A 134 -5.43 -19.41 -30.81
C HIS A 134 -5.90 -20.14 -29.57
N PHE A 135 -5.69 -21.46 -29.51
CA PHE A 135 -5.76 -22.21 -28.25
C PHE A 135 -4.37 -22.69 -27.86
N LEU A 136 -4.05 -22.57 -26.58
CA LEU A 136 -2.85 -23.12 -25.96
C LEU A 136 -3.20 -24.38 -25.17
N SER A 137 -2.38 -25.42 -25.33
CA SER A 137 -2.43 -26.59 -24.47
C SER A 137 -1.08 -26.87 -23.86
N VAL A 138 -1.08 -27.22 -22.56
CA VAL A 138 0.08 -27.69 -21.80
C VAL A 138 -0.23 -29.06 -21.26
N GLN A 139 0.50 -30.07 -21.74
CA GLN A 139 0.29 -31.47 -21.38
C GLN A 139 1.60 -32.12 -20.95
N PRO A 140 1.90 -32.19 -19.65
CA PRO A 140 3.10 -32.88 -19.17
C PRO A 140 2.96 -34.41 -19.28
N VAL A 141 4.10 -35.06 -19.51
CA VAL A 141 4.28 -36.50 -19.46
C VAL A 141 4.63 -36.89 -18.03
N ILE A 142 3.62 -37.23 -17.24
CA ILE A 142 3.70 -37.39 -15.80
C ILE A 142 2.56 -38.26 -15.27
N ASN A 143 2.68 -38.80 -14.06
CA ASN A 143 1.66 -39.71 -13.51
C ASN A 143 0.45 -38.97 -12.91
N TYR A 144 0.62 -37.85 -12.21
CA TYR A 144 -0.48 -37.09 -11.63
C TYR A 144 -0.18 -35.59 -11.74
N TRP A 145 -0.83 -34.92 -12.69
CA TRP A 145 -0.75 -33.49 -12.86
C TRP A 145 -2.10 -32.93 -13.28
N TYR A 146 -2.48 -31.85 -12.67
CA TYR A 146 -3.70 -31.12 -12.93
C TYR A 146 -3.37 -29.66 -13.22
N TRP A 147 -3.94 -29.13 -14.28
CA TRP A 147 -3.83 -27.70 -14.55
C TRP A 147 -4.75 -26.94 -13.60
N TRP A 148 -4.23 -25.90 -12.97
CA TRP A 148 -5.03 -25.01 -12.14
C TRP A 148 -6.01 -24.26 -13.03
N SER A 149 -7.28 -24.10 -12.60
CA SER A 149 -8.23 -23.18 -13.21
C SER A 149 -8.30 -21.88 -12.43
N ALA A 150 -8.43 -20.78 -13.16
CA ALA A 150 -8.67 -19.45 -12.60
C ALA A 150 -10.18 -19.20 -12.60
N ASN A 151 -10.73 -18.81 -11.44
CA ASN A 151 -12.14 -18.44 -11.31
C ASN A 151 -12.22 -16.94 -11.07
N ASN A 152 -12.04 -16.14 -12.12
CA ASN A 152 -11.88 -14.69 -12.01
C ASN A 152 -13.18 -13.88 -12.11
N GLY A 153 -14.36 -14.53 -12.00
CA GLY A 153 -15.66 -13.84 -12.06
C GLY A 153 -15.97 -13.13 -13.38
N ALA A 154 -14.99 -12.99 -14.26
CA ALA A 154 -15.15 -12.49 -15.63
C ALA A 154 -14.26 -13.29 -16.56
N PRO A 155 -14.81 -14.18 -17.39
CA PRO A 155 -14.02 -14.97 -18.33
C PRO A 155 -13.25 -14.07 -19.28
N ARG A 156 -11.94 -14.28 -19.39
CA ARG A 156 -11.07 -13.54 -20.32
C ARG A 156 -11.10 -14.10 -21.74
N GLY A 157 -12.03 -14.99 -22.02
CA GLY A 157 -12.17 -15.66 -23.30
C GLY A 157 -13.33 -16.64 -23.31
N GLN A 158 -13.14 -17.78 -23.94
CA GLN A 158 -14.03 -18.94 -23.88
C GLN A 158 -13.52 -19.85 -22.76
N ALA A 159 -14.41 -20.51 -22.03
CA ALA A 159 -14.00 -21.54 -21.09
C ALA A 159 -13.14 -22.60 -21.76
N PHE A 160 -12.20 -23.18 -21.00
CA PHE A 160 -11.29 -24.18 -21.54
C PHE A 160 -12.01 -25.41 -22.16
N TYR A 161 -11.33 -26.06 -23.09
CA TYR A 161 -11.78 -27.30 -23.69
C TYR A 161 -10.90 -28.49 -23.26
N PHE A 162 -11.47 -29.67 -23.15
CA PHE A 162 -10.73 -30.89 -22.85
C PHE A 162 -11.07 -32.02 -23.81
N ARG A 163 -10.19 -33.01 -23.94
CA ARG A 163 -10.40 -34.23 -24.68
C ARG A 163 -9.58 -35.39 -24.13
N ASN A 164 -10.00 -36.62 -24.41
CA ASN A 164 -9.20 -37.83 -24.22
C ASN A 164 -8.53 -38.23 -25.55
N ASN A 165 -7.24 -37.92 -25.68
CA ASN A 165 -6.49 -38.25 -26.91
C ASN A 165 -6.32 -39.75 -27.15
N ALA A 166 -6.37 -40.59 -26.09
CA ALA A 166 -6.24 -42.04 -26.25
C ALA A 166 -7.41 -42.68 -27.03
N THR A 167 -8.59 -42.07 -26.97
CA THR A 167 -9.80 -42.55 -27.67
C THR A 167 -10.08 -41.78 -28.96
N GLY A 168 -9.28 -40.76 -29.30
CA GLY A 168 -9.54 -39.90 -30.46
C GLY A 168 -10.78 -39.03 -30.32
N GLU A 169 -11.14 -38.70 -29.08
CA GLU A 169 -12.34 -37.94 -28.73
C GLU A 169 -12.28 -36.51 -29.26
N ALA A 170 -13.43 -35.95 -29.62
CA ALA A 170 -13.53 -34.53 -29.97
C ALA A 170 -13.37 -33.64 -28.74
N TRP A 171 -13.06 -32.35 -28.95
CA TRP A 171 -13.00 -31.37 -27.89
C TRP A 171 -14.37 -31.13 -27.21
N HIS A 172 -14.43 -31.25 -25.91
CA HIS A 172 -15.59 -30.97 -25.07
C HIS A 172 -15.37 -29.70 -24.25
N HIS A 173 -16.43 -28.94 -24.04
CA HIS A 173 -16.41 -27.73 -23.18
C HIS A 173 -16.20 -28.15 -21.70
N GLY A 174 -15.48 -27.31 -20.94
CA GLY A 174 -15.09 -27.61 -19.55
C GLY A 174 -16.25 -27.82 -18.58
N ASP A 175 -17.44 -27.26 -18.86
CA ASP A 175 -18.68 -27.45 -18.08
C ASP A 175 -19.17 -28.91 -18.01
N ASN A 176 -18.77 -29.75 -18.97
CA ASN A 176 -19.15 -31.18 -19.00
C ASN A 176 -18.37 -32.05 -18.00
N LEU A 177 -17.37 -31.52 -17.31
CA LEU A 177 -16.55 -32.30 -16.36
C LEU A 177 -17.19 -32.50 -14.99
N ASN A 178 -18.41 -31.97 -14.71
CA ASN A 178 -19.04 -31.98 -13.39
C ASN A 178 -18.14 -31.40 -12.26
N LEU A 179 -17.18 -30.56 -12.61
CA LEU A 179 -16.36 -29.81 -11.67
C LEU A 179 -17.27 -28.74 -11.13
N ALA A 180 -17.73 -28.94 -9.92
CA ALA A 180 -18.77 -28.18 -9.21
C ALA A 180 -18.86 -26.69 -9.61
N ALA A 181 -19.97 -26.36 -10.28
CA ALA A 181 -20.63 -25.04 -10.28
C ALA A 181 -20.00 -23.85 -11.00
N ASN A 182 -18.90 -23.94 -11.75
CA ASN A 182 -18.36 -22.78 -12.48
C ASN A 182 -18.24 -23.03 -13.99
N VAL A 183 -19.18 -22.46 -14.72
CA VAL A 183 -19.46 -22.68 -16.15
C VAL A 183 -18.42 -21.98 -17.08
N ASP A 184 -17.53 -21.12 -16.54
CA ASP A 184 -16.63 -20.26 -17.30
C ASP A 184 -15.19 -20.24 -16.71
N ALA A 185 -14.66 -21.41 -16.32
CA ALA A 185 -13.31 -21.51 -15.78
C ALA A 185 -12.24 -21.47 -16.88
N ASP A 186 -11.24 -20.62 -16.72
CA ASP A 186 -10.02 -20.57 -17.50
C ASP A 186 -8.89 -21.33 -16.79
N VAL A 187 -7.84 -21.77 -17.49
CA VAL A 187 -6.67 -22.37 -16.84
C VAL A 187 -5.56 -21.35 -16.60
N VAL A 188 -4.74 -21.61 -15.57
CA VAL A 188 -3.70 -20.67 -15.10
C VAL A 188 -2.45 -20.77 -15.97
N PHE A 189 -2.10 -19.69 -16.67
CA PHE A 189 -0.83 -19.59 -17.41
C PHE A 189 -0.41 -18.14 -17.66
N ASP A 190 0.88 -17.97 -17.97
CA ASP A 190 1.47 -16.74 -18.50
C ASP A 190 2.17 -17.01 -19.82
N LEU A 191 2.06 -16.09 -20.76
CA LEU A 191 2.81 -16.09 -22.02
C LEU A 191 3.83 -14.94 -22.03
N TYR A 192 5.02 -15.24 -22.47
CA TYR A 192 6.11 -14.29 -22.60
C TYR A 192 6.64 -14.27 -24.04
N GLY A 193 7.23 -13.14 -24.43
CA GLY A 193 7.77 -12.98 -25.78
C GLY A 193 7.78 -11.50 -26.21
N THR A 194 7.66 -11.25 -27.50
CA THR A 194 7.72 -9.91 -28.09
C THR A 194 6.47 -9.60 -28.88
N ALA A 195 5.75 -8.52 -28.54
CA ALA A 195 4.62 -8.03 -29.34
C ALA A 195 5.09 -7.63 -30.75
N THR A 196 4.37 -8.04 -31.80
CA THR A 196 4.77 -7.81 -33.20
C THR A 196 4.01 -6.68 -33.90
N GLY A 197 3.07 -6.00 -33.19
CA GLY A 197 2.33 -4.85 -33.70
C GLY A 197 1.99 -3.84 -32.60
N PRO A 198 1.63 -2.60 -32.97
CA PRO A 198 1.19 -1.60 -32.00
C PRO A 198 -0.10 -2.06 -31.31
N GLY A 199 -0.30 -1.60 -30.08
CA GLY A 199 -1.54 -1.80 -29.36
C GLY A 199 -2.73 -1.13 -30.01
N VAL A 200 -3.95 -1.57 -29.70
CA VAL A 200 -5.19 -0.91 -30.10
C VAL A 200 -6.03 -0.66 -28.88
N ILE A 201 -6.31 0.62 -28.58
CA ILE A 201 -7.23 1.00 -27.51
C ILE A 201 -8.66 0.89 -28.05
N SER A 202 -9.51 0.12 -27.40
CA SER A 202 -10.93 -0.02 -27.74
C SER A 202 -11.81 0.90 -26.91
N ASN A 203 -11.48 1.09 -25.61
CA ASN A 203 -12.28 1.89 -24.67
C ASN A 203 -11.45 2.40 -23.49
N LEU A 204 -11.96 3.43 -22.81
CA LEU A 204 -11.50 3.91 -21.50
C LEU A 204 -12.62 3.72 -20.48
N SER A 205 -12.29 3.44 -19.21
CA SER A 205 -13.28 3.33 -18.13
C SER A 205 -14.05 4.62 -17.86
N ALA A 206 -13.50 5.77 -18.28
CA ALA A 206 -14.15 7.07 -18.15
C ALA A 206 -13.66 8.02 -19.25
N SER A 207 -14.54 8.93 -19.71
CA SER A 207 -14.19 10.01 -20.64
C SER A 207 -13.71 11.28 -19.93
N THR A 208 -13.89 11.38 -18.62
CA THR A 208 -13.49 12.52 -17.78
C THR A 208 -12.96 12.02 -16.44
N LEU A 209 -11.77 12.46 -16.07
CA LEU A 209 -11.11 12.13 -14.80
C LEU A 209 -10.34 13.33 -14.25
N PRO A 210 -10.24 13.45 -12.93
CA PRO A 210 -9.34 14.43 -12.32
C PRO A 210 -7.87 13.99 -12.48
N ARG A 211 -6.93 14.90 -12.22
CA ARG A 211 -5.53 14.56 -11.97
C ARG A 211 -5.43 13.48 -10.89
N SER A 212 -4.49 12.56 -10.99
CA SER A 212 -4.38 11.33 -10.19
C SER A 212 -5.60 10.41 -10.25
N GLY A 213 -6.53 10.63 -11.17
CA GLY A 213 -7.69 9.77 -11.39
C GLY A 213 -7.28 8.40 -11.90
N PHE A 214 -7.98 7.37 -11.42
CA PHE A 214 -7.79 5.97 -11.80
C PHE A 214 -8.42 5.72 -13.17
N LEU A 215 -7.62 5.28 -14.12
CA LEU A 215 -8.01 5.03 -15.53
C LEU A 215 -7.75 3.57 -15.89
N GLU A 216 -8.78 2.87 -16.34
CA GLU A 216 -8.63 1.59 -17.01
C GLU A 216 -8.67 1.81 -18.52
N ILE A 217 -7.73 1.23 -19.22
CA ILE A 217 -7.59 1.29 -20.68
C ILE A 217 -7.81 -0.12 -21.20
N PHE A 218 -8.86 -0.33 -21.98
CA PHE A 218 -9.19 -1.60 -22.58
C PHE A 218 -8.79 -1.62 -24.05
N GLY A 219 -8.35 -2.80 -24.51
CA GLY A 219 -7.93 -2.93 -25.89
C GLY A 219 -7.34 -4.29 -26.21
N SER A 220 -6.42 -4.31 -27.14
CA SER A 220 -5.71 -5.53 -27.54
C SER A 220 -4.27 -5.21 -27.94
N ASN A 221 -3.43 -6.27 -27.90
CA ASN A 221 -2.04 -6.22 -28.33
C ASN A 221 -1.19 -5.15 -27.59
N PHE A 222 -1.49 -4.89 -26.32
CA PHE A 222 -0.67 -3.98 -25.51
C PHE A 222 0.73 -4.56 -25.20
N GLY A 223 0.90 -5.88 -25.31
CA GLY A 223 2.12 -6.58 -24.90
C GLY A 223 2.19 -6.78 -23.38
N GLY A 224 3.36 -7.18 -22.90
CA GLY A 224 3.60 -7.39 -21.47
C GLY A 224 4.08 -6.13 -20.74
N ASP A 225 4.56 -5.12 -21.48
CA ASP A 225 5.05 -3.85 -20.92
C ASP A 225 4.94 -2.70 -21.92
N GLY A 226 5.21 -1.50 -21.47
CA GLY A 226 5.23 -0.31 -22.30
C GLY A 226 5.03 0.99 -21.52
N THR A 227 4.48 1.98 -22.19
CA THR A 227 4.23 3.31 -21.62
C THR A 227 2.83 3.78 -21.96
N VAL A 228 2.10 4.29 -20.98
CA VAL A 228 0.86 5.04 -21.20
C VAL A 228 1.20 6.52 -21.25
N LEU A 229 0.73 7.19 -22.31
CA LEU A 229 0.87 8.63 -22.50
C LEU A 229 -0.52 9.29 -22.45
N ILE A 230 -0.67 10.32 -21.62
CA ILE A 230 -1.86 11.17 -21.56
C ILE A 230 -1.44 12.58 -21.92
N GLY A 231 -1.84 13.05 -23.10
CA GLY A 231 -1.35 14.32 -23.64
C GLY A 231 0.17 14.35 -23.87
N GLY A 232 0.78 13.21 -24.16
CA GLY A 232 2.23 13.07 -24.31
C GLY A 232 2.99 12.94 -22.98
N ILE A 233 2.32 13.01 -21.83
CA ILE A 233 2.92 12.90 -20.50
C ILE A 233 2.81 11.45 -20.02
N LYS A 234 3.93 10.87 -19.52
CA LYS A 234 3.96 9.51 -19.01
C LYS A 234 3.08 9.38 -17.76
N ALA A 235 2.14 8.43 -17.78
CA ALA A 235 1.28 8.07 -16.67
C ALA A 235 1.95 7.01 -15.77
N ALA A 236 1.66 7.03 -14.46
CA ALA A 236 2.00 5.95 -13.57
C ALA A 236 1.09 4.75 -13.85
N VAL A 237 1.67 3.58 -14.02
CA VAL A 237 0.96 2.34 -14.37
C VAL A 237 0.99 1.38 -13.20
N ALA A 238 -0.18 0.98 -12.72
CA ALA A 238 -0.34 0.02 -11.65
C ALA A 238 -0.40 -1.42 -12.18
N ASP A 239 -1.12 -1.66 -13.27
CA ASP A 239 -1.28 -2.99 -13.84
C ASP A 239 -1.20 -2.93 -15.37
N TRP A 240 -0.69 -4.00 -15.96
CA TRP A 240 -0.50 -4.11 -17.40
C TRP A 240 -0.73 -5.54 -17.87
N THR A 241 -1.73 -5.71 -18.71
CA THR A 241 -1.94 -6.95 -19.46
C THR A 241 -2.02 -6.63 -20.95
N SER A 242 -2.03 -7.65 -21.81
CA SER A 242 -2.17 -7.47 -23.26
C SER A 242 -3.49 -6.82 -23.69
N THR A 243 -4.51 -6.82 -22.81
CA THR A 243 -5.87 -6.35 -23.12
C THR A 243 -6.39 -5.27 -22.18
N ARG A 244 -5.73 -5.06 -21.02
CA ARG A 244 -6.14 -4.10 -20.01
C ARG A 244 -4.92 -3.46 -19.35
N ILE A 245 -4.95 -2.16 -19.20
CA ILE A 245 -3.93 -1.40 -18.45
C ILE A 245 -4.64 -0.55 -17.41
N ILE A 246 -4.06 -0.48 -16.19
CA ILE A 246 -4.48 0.43 -15.15
C ILE A 246 -3.42 1.50 -14.98
N ALA A 247 -3.81 2.76 -15.17
CA ALA A 247 -2.94 3.91 -15.08
C ALA A 247 -3.58 5.05 -14.30
N TYR A 248 -2.77 6.01 -13.88
CA TYR A 248 -3.23 7.21 -13.18
C TYR A 248 -2.95 8.45 -14.03
N VAL A 249 -3.94 9.35 -14.10
CA VAL A 249 -3.78 10.64 -14.81
C VAL A 249 -2.63 11.43 -14.16
N PRO A 250 -1.60 11.86 -14.92
CA PRO A 250 -0.47 12.58 -14.36
C PRO A 250 -0.87 13.89 -13.66
N GLU A 251 -0.23 14.23 -12.55
CA GLU A 251 -0.44 15.51 -11.85
C GLU A 251 -0.08 16.73 -12.69
N SER A 252 0.88 16.59 -13.60
CA SER A 252 1.28 17.64 -14.53
C SER A 252 0.40 17.75 -15.79
N ALA A 253 -0.62 16.88 -15.94
CA ALA A 253 -1.50 16.91 -17.11
C ALA A 253 -2.29 18.23 -17.16
N PRO A 254 -2.37 18.92 -18.34
CA PRO A 254 -3.22 20.10 -18.53
C PRO A 254 -4.70 19.78 -18.26
N LEU A 255 -5.42 20.76 -17.73
CA LEU A 255 -6.87 20.65 -17.47
C LEU A 255 -7.67 20.88 -18.75
N THR A 256 -7.65 19.92 -19.65
CA THR A 256 -8.29 19.95 -20.96
C THR A 256 -8.50 18.52 -21.47
N THR A 257 -9.09 18.38 -22.64
CA THR A 257 -9.20 17.08 -23.32
C THR A 257 -7.87 16.71 -23.97
N LEU A 258 -7.34 15.55 -23.62
CA LEU A 258 -6.02 15.04 -24.01
C LEU A 258 -6.14 13.67 -24.68
N PRO A 259 -5.28 13.34 -25.67
CA PRO A 259 -5.20 11.99 -26.21
C PRO A 259 -4.56 11.04 -25.19
N VAL A 260 -5.16 9.86 -25.02
CA VAL A 260 -4.56 8.71 -24.34
C VAL A 260 -3.98 7.79 -25.39
N GLN A 261 -2.72 7.39 -25.23
CA GLN A 261 -2.00 6.50 -26.13
C GLN A 261 -1.23 5.44 -25.32
N VAL A 262 -1.22 4.23 -25.80
CA VAL A 262 -0.37 3.14 -25.32
C VAL A 262 0.80 2.95 -26.29
N VAL A 263 2.01 2.93 -25.78
CA VAL A 263 3.23 2.71 -26.56
C VAL A 263 3.90 1.43 -26.07
N ASN A 264 3.97 0.41 -26.91
CA ASN A 264 4.69 -0.84 -26.66
C ASN A 264 5.96 -0.94 -27.52
N GLY A 265 6.68 -2.05 -27.47
CA GLY A 265 7.89 -2.28 -28.26
C GLY A 265 7.70 -2.20 -29.79
N ALA A 266 6.46 -2.32 -30.28
CA ALA A 266 6.11 -2.26 -31.71
C ALA A 266 5.59 -0.89 -32.15
N GLY A 267 5.40 0.06 -31.24
CA GLY A 267 4.99 1.42 -31.56
C GLY A 267 3.79 1.94 -30.75
N GLY A 268 3.27 3.09 -31.16
CA GLY A 268 2.13 3.75 -30.50
C GLY A 268 0.78 3.25 -31.02
N SER A 269 -0.18 3.04 -30.13
CA SER A 269 -1.57 2.71 -30.43
C SER A 269 -2.31 3.88 -31.13
N ASN A 270 -3.55 3.63 -31.55
CA ASN A 270 -4.54 4.70 -31.75
C ASN A 270 -4.72 5.49 -30.45
N THR A 271 -5.39 6.64 -30.53
CA THR A 271 -5.68 7.49 -29.37
C THR A 271 -7.16 7.58 -29.09
N ILE A 272 -7.53 7.66 -27.79
CA ILE A 272 -8.88 8.00 -27.34
C ILE A 272 -8.78 9.26 -26.46
N ALA A 273 -9.77 10.14 -26.56
CA ALA A 273 -9.81 11.40 -25.84
C ALA A 273 -10.22 11.18 -24.36
N LEU A 274 -9.51 11.84 -23.45
CA LEU A 274 -9.80 11.91 -22.02
C LEU A 274 -9.81 13.39 -21.59
N THR A 275 -10.88 13.86 -20.98
CA THR A 275 -10.95 15.19 -20.38
C THR A 275 -10.37 15.15 -18.96
N VAL A 276 -9.32 15.92 -18.72
CA VAL A 276 -8.68 16.04 -17.42
C VAL A 276 -9.24 17.23 -16.66
N THR A 277 -9.65 17.02 -15.42
CA THR A 277 -10.22 18.05 -14.53
C THR A 277 -9.40 18.23 -13.26
N THR A 278 -9.77 19.23 -12.47
CA THR A 278 -9.29 19.34 -11.07
C THR A 278 -9.90 18.23 -10.22
N ARG A 279 -9.22 17.87 -9.11
CA ARG A 279 -9.84 17.03 -8.08
C ARG A 279 -11.08 17.73 -7.50
N PRO A 280 -12.09 16.97 -7.02
CA PRO A 280 -13.21 17.53 -6.29
C PRO A 280 -12.73 18.41 -5.13
N ALA A 281 -13.41 19.51 -4.89
CA ALA A 281 -13.14 20.34 -3.71
C ALA A 281 -13.44 19.56 -2.41
N ALA A 282 -12.73 19.90 -1.34
CA ALA A 282 -13.00 19.37 -0.01
C ALA A 282 -14.47 19.62 0.40
N ALA A 283 -15.12 18.60 0.92
CA ALA A 283 -16.50 18.67 1.38
C ALA A 283 -16.77 17.65 2.49
N ASN A 284 -17.68 17.96 3.42
CA ASN A 284 -18.12 17.04 4.47
C ASN A 284 -16.94 16.35 5.19
N HIS A 285 -15.96 17.14 5.67
CA HIS A 285 -14.72 16.66 6.31
C HIS A 285 -13.76 15.87 5.42
N VAL A 286 -14.11 15.52 4.18
CA VAL A 286 -13.22 14.86 3.23
C VAL A 286 -12.43 15.92 2.45
N ASN A 287 -11.10 15.93 2.63
CA ASN A 287 -10.21 16.78 1.83
C ASN A 287 -10.07 16.20 0.42
N TRP A 288 -9.84 14.91 0.32
CA TRP A 288 -9.74 14.17 -0.93
C TRP A 288 -9.88 12.66 -0.70
N ARG A 289 -10.13 11.95 -1.80
CA ARG A 289 -10.17 10.49 -1.89
C ARG A 289 -9.27 10.02 -3.03
N PHE A 290 -8.48 8.98 -2.80
CA PHE A 290 -7.64 8.35 -3.82
C PHE A 290 -7.98 6.86 -3.93
N ARG A 291 -8.18 6.37 -5.18
CA ARG A 291 -8.44 4.95 -5.46
C ARG A 291 -7.13 4.24 -5.76
N MET A 292 -6.85 3.14 -5.06
CA MET A 292 -5.75 2.23 -5.34
C MET A 292 -6.19 1.09 -6.26
N ASN A 293 -5.22 0.31 -6.77
CA ASN A 293 -5.50 -0.80 -7.70
C ASN A 293 -5.88 -2.10 -6.99
N GLY A 294 -5.31 -2.37 -5.81
CA GLY A 294 -5.41 -3.66 -5.16
C GLY A 294 -6.78 -3.96 -4.56
N PRO A 295 -7.13 -5.26 -4.47
CA PRO A 295 -8.32 -5.69 -3.76
C PRO A 295 -8.16 -5.53 -2.25
N TYR A 296 -9.21 -5.88 -1.55
CA TYR A 296 -9.27 -6.05 -0.12
C TYR A 296 -8.19 -7.05 0.37
N SER A 297 -7.17 -6.58 0.97
CA SER A 297 -6.52 -7.14 2.14
C SER A 297 -5.57 -6.09 2.69
N GLU A 298 -5.88 -5.61 3.88
CA GLU A 298 -4.96 -4.89 4.74
C GLU A 298 -4.16 -3.74 4.10
N VAL A 299 -4.87 -2.80 3.40
CA VAL A 299 -4.26 -1.54 3.00
C VAL A 299 -3.64 -0.87 4.23
N ARG A 300 -2.35 -0.61 4.17
CA ARG A 300 -1.59 0.05 5.23
C ARG A 300 -1.03 1.35 4.72
N ALA A 301 -0.95 2.33 5.61
CA ALA A 301 -0.36 3.60 5.27
C ALA A 301 0.56 4.11 6.39
N ALA A 302 1.56 4.88 6.00
CA ALA A 302 2.42 5.65 6.87
C ALA A 302 2.53 7.08 6.36
N VAL A 303 2.72 8.03 7.27
CA VAL A 303 2.84 9.45 6.95
C VAL A 303 4.29 9.88 7.13
N GLY A 304 4.88 10.43 6.08
CA GLY A 304 6.24 10.95 6.12
C GLY A 304 6.36 12.30 6.83
N PRO A 305 7.59 12.72 7.15
CA PRO A 305 7.85 14.02 7.79
C PRO A 305 7.36 15.22 6.96
N ASP A 306 7.30 15.07 5.63
CA ASP A 306 6.79 16.06 4.67
C ASP A 306 5.27 15.96 4.45
N LYS A 307 4.57 15.17 5.27
CA LYS A 307 3.14 14.83 5.16
C LYS A 307 2.78 14.02 3.89
N THR A 308 3.76 13.50 3.16
CA THR A 308 3.49 12.52 2.09
C THR A 308 2.92 11.25 2.72
N VAL A 309 1.83 10.74 2.13
CA VAL A 309 1.22 9.48 2.55
C VAL A 309 1.78 8.36 1.67
N TYR A 310 2.36 7.38 2.31
CA TYR A 310 2.84 6.15 1.67
C TYR A 310 1.87 5.04 1.99
N ALA A 311 1.31 4.41 0.97
CA ALA A 311 0.35 3.33 1.14
C ALA A 311 0.68 2.13 0.28
N ILE A 312 0.37 0.94 0.78
CA ILE A 312 0.52 -0.32 0.05
C ILE A 312 -0.84 -0.97 -0.18
N ASP A 313 -0.95 -1.72 -1.26
CA ASP A 313 -2.09 -2.59 -1.55
C ASP A 313 -1.69 -4.06 -1.65
N ALA A 314 -2.67 -4.94 -1.74
CA ALA A 314 -2.45 -6.39 -1.82
C ALA A 314 -1.79 -6.87 -3.12
N PHE A 315 -1.68 -6.02 -4.13
CA PHE A 315 -0.94 -6.31 -5.37
C PHE A 315 0.51 -5.86 -5.32
N PHE A 316 1.05 -5.64 -4.12
CA PHE A 316 2.44 -5.24 -3.89
C PHE A 316 2.80 -3.87 -4.45
N HIS A 317 1.82 -2.96 -4.58
CA HIS A 317 2.07 -1.59 -5.00
C HIS A 317 2.38 -0.70 -3.79
N LEU A 318 3.33 0.21 -3.96
CA LEU A 318 3.60 1.30 -3.03
C LEU A 318 3.27 2.62 -3.71
N TYR A 319 2.34 3.35 -3.14
CA TYR A 319 1.90 4.67 -3.60
C TYR A 319 2.49 5.76 -2.71
N ALA A 320 2.94 6.86 -3.30
CA ALA A 320 3.24 8.09 -2.58
C ALA A 320 2.28 9.18 -3.00
N LEU A 321 1.49 9.68 -2.04
CA LEU A 321 0.50 10.71 -2.24
C LEU A 321 0.93 12.00 -1.56
N ALA A 322 0.87 13.11 -2.29
CA ALA A 322 1.07 14.44 -1.73
C ALA A 322 -0.06 14.81 -0.75
N PRO A 323 0.13 15.76 0.17
CA PRO A 323 -0.89 16.18 1.13
C PRO A 323 -2.22 16.62 0.52
N ASP A 324 -2.20 17.08 -0.73
CA ASP A 324 -3.38 17.50 -1.52
C ASP A 324 -4.03 16.35 -2.31
N GLY A 325 -3.55 15.11 -2.13
CA GLY A 325 -4.06 13.89 -2.78
C GLY A 325 -3.46 13.58 -4.14
N GLY A 326 -2.47 14.34 -4.59
CA GLY A 326 -1.76 14.09 -5.85
C GLY A 326 -0.84 12.88 -5.77
N LEU A 327 -0.91 11.98 -6.77
CA LEU A 327 0.01 10.87 -6.88
C LEU A 327 1.40 11.38 -7.30
N LYS A 328 2.36 11.31 -6.39
CA LYS A 328 3.76 11.66 -6.66
C LYS A 328 4.43 10.59 -7.52
N TRP A 329 4.28 9.33 -7.12
CA TRP A 329 4.82 8.16 -7.81
C TRP A 329 4.18 6.85 -7.32
N LEU A 330 4.39 5.80 -8.09
CA LEU A 330 3.94 4.44 -7.83
C LEU A 330 5.08 3.46 -8.12
N VAL A 331 5.32 2.52 -7.21
CA VAL A 331 6.27 1.41 -7.38
C VAL A 331 5.50 0.10 -7.33
N ARG A 332 5.70 -0.78 -8.32
CA ARG A 332 5.18 -2.15 -8.37
C ARG A 332 6.14 -3.13 -7.70
N GLY A 333 5.62 -4.18 -7.08
CA GLY A 333 6.43 -5.22 -6.43
C GLY A 333 7.15 -4.75 -5.17
N ALA A 334 6.60 -3.76 -4.47
CA ALA A 334 7.21 -3.22 -3.25
C ALA A 334 7.03 -4.15 -2.04
N GLY A 335 5.82 -4.64 -1.79
CA GLY A 335 5.41 -5.49 -0.66
C GLY A 335 3.97 -5.23 -0.25
N ASP A 336 3.43 -6.05 0.66
CA ASP A 336 2.01 -6.10 1.02
C ASP A 336 1.73 -6.23 2.53
N LYS A 337 2.76 -6.43 3.39
CA LYS A 337 2.54 -6.73 4.83
C LYS A 337 2.69 -5.53 5.76
N GLY A 338 3.27 -4.43 5.32
CA GLY A 338 3.39 -3.24 6.15
C GLY A 338 4.26 -2.17 5.51
N VAL A 339 4.02 -0.93 5.89
CA VAL A 339 4.82 0.24 5.47
C VAL A 339 5.15 1.11 6.68
N ALA A 340 6.40 1.54 6.77
CA ALA A 340 6.88 2.49 7.77
C ALA A 340 7.82 3.51 7.14
N VAL A 341 7.91 4.68 7.76
CA VAL A 341 8.77 5.78 7.29
C VAL A 341 9.77 6.15 8.37
N GLY A 342 11.03 6.17 8.02
CA GLY A 342 12.10 6.62 8.90
C GLY A 342 12.14 8.13 9.07
N PRO A 343 12.86 8.64 10.10
CA PRO A 343 13.01 10.08 10.34
C PRO A 343 13.74 10.80 9.19
N ASP A 344 14.52 10.08 8.40
CA ASP A 344 15.20 10.57 7.20
C ASP A 344 14.32 10.54 5.93
N GLY A 345 13.06 10.12 6.07
CA GLY A 345 12.12 9.95 4.96
C GLY A 345 12.29 8.64 4.18
N THR A 346 13.20 7.74 4.58
CA THR A 346 13.31 6.40 3.96
C THR A 346 12.03 5.60 4.21
N ILE A 347 11.50 4.98 3.16
CA ILE A 347 10.29 4.17 3.22
C ILE A 347 10.69 2.71 3.29
N TYR A 348 10.18 1.99 4.29
CA TYR A 348 10.39 0.56 4.47
C TYR A 348 9.09 -0.19 4.22
N VAL A 349 9.14 -1.23 3.39
CA VAL A 349 7.98 -2.05 3.04
C VAL A 349 8.30 -3.51 3.30
N ALA A 350 7.44 -4.16 4.08
CA ALA A 350 7.53 -5.58 4.36
C ALA A 350 6.70 -6.40 3.37
N SER A 351 7.19 -7.59 3.07
CA SER A 351 6.48 -8.66 2.37
C SER A 351 6.83 -9.99 3.03
N GLU A 352 6.22 -11.08 2.59
CA GLU A 352 6.39 -12.41 3.20
C GLU A 352 7.85 -12.83 3.41
N SER A 353 8.73 -12.51 2.48
CA SER A 353 10.13 -13.00 2.49
C SER A 353 11.19 -11.90 2.45
N TYR A 354 10.80 -10.63 2.42
CA TYR A 354 11.74 -9.52 2.34
C TYR A 354 11.26 -8.24 3.00
N ILE A 355 12.20 -7.36 3.32
CA ILE A 355 11.96 -5.94 3.59
C ILE A 355 12.71 -5.15 2.52
N LYS A 356 12.02 -4.26 1.84
CA LYS A 356 12.59 -3.30 0.89
C LYS A 356 12.62 -1.91 1.47
N ALA A 357 13.68 -1.18 1.17
CA ALA A 357 13.77 0.25 1.45
C ALA A 357 13.77 1.07 0.17
N PHE A 358 13.08 2.20 0.21
CA PHE A 358 12.98 3.15 -0.89
C PHE A 358 13.36 4.55 -0.41
N ASN A 359 13.92 5.34 -1.31
CA ASN A 359 14.12 6.77 -1.11
C ASN A 359 12.76 7.52 -1.22
N PRO A 360 12.65 8.77 -0.71
CA PRO A 360 11.42 9.56 -0.82
C PRO A 360 10.93 9.82 -2.25
N ASP A 361 11.79 9.64 -3.25
CA ASP A 361 11.46 9.75 -4.68
C ASP A 361 10.97 8.42 -5.31
N GLY A 362 10.87 7.34 -4.50
CA GLY A 362 10.43 6.02 -4.94
C GLY A 362 11.55 5.13 -5.51
N SER A 363 12.79 5.64 -5.63
CA SER A 363 13.92 4.81 -6.06
C SER A 363 14.29 3.78 -5.00
N ALA A 364 14.63 2.56 -5.44
CA ALA A 364 15.03 1.48 -4.53
C ALA A 364 16.36 1.82 -3.83
N LYS A 365 16.42 1.58 -2.51
CA LYS A 365 17.60 1.81 -1.67
C LYS A 365 18.35 0.51 -1.40
N TRP A 366 17.65 -0.47 -0.84
CA TRP A 366 18.16 -1.82 -0.60
C TRP A 366 17.02 -2.83 -0.43
N THR A 367 17.35 -4.11 -0.49
CA THR A 367 16.45 -5.22 -0.18
C THR A 367 17.13 -6.16 0.80
N PHE A 368 16.50 -6.40 1.93
CA PHE A 368 16.87 -7.46 2.86
C PHE A 368 16.01 -8.69 2.54
N VAL A 369 16.65 -9.79 2.17
CA VAL A 369 15.99 -11.08 1.90
C VAL A 369 16.36 -12.03 3.01
N GLN A 370 15.36 -12.63 3.62
CA GLN A 370 15.56 -13.72 4.57
C GLN A 370 15.66 -15.07 3.86
N ASN A 371 16.28 -16.05 4.53
CA ASN A 371 16.52 -17.39 3.97
C ASN A 371 15.19 -18.01 3.46
N PRO A 372 15.13 -18.51 2.21
CA PRO A 372 13.90 -18.69 1.43
C PRO A 372 12.92 -19.76 1.92
N ARG A 373 13.08 -20.32 3.10
CA ARG A 373 12.26 -21.49 3.52
C ARG A 373 11.45 -21.35 4.80
N ALA A 374 11.44 -20.19 5.47
CA ALA A 374 10.84 -20.20 6.81
C ALA A 374 10.12 -18.94 7.29
N PHE A 375 9.91 -17.85 6.49
CA PHE A 375 9.58 -16.59 7.15
C PHE A 375 8.57 -15.73 6.40
N ILE A 376 7.47 -15.42 7.09
CA ILE A 376 6.54 -14.37 6.72
C ILE A 376 6.85 -13.19 7.65
N CYS A 377 7.27 -12.04 7.10
CA CYS A 377 7.31 -10.79 7.84
C CYS A 377 5.88 -10.27 8.00
N LEU A 378 5.39 -10.16 9.23
CA LEU A 378 4.02 -9.72 9.51
C LEU A 378 3.84 -8.19 9.51
N GLY A 379 4.92 -7.43 9.40
CA GLY A 379 4.90 -5.97 9.38
C GLY A 379 6.29 -5.38 9.53
N VAL A 380 6.37 -4.06 9.48
CA VAL A 380 7.61 -3.31 9.66
C VAL A 380 7.34 -2.07 10.50
N SER A 381 8.21 -1.81 11.48
CA SER A 381 8.17 -0.62 12.34
C SER A 381 9.55 0.03 12.42
N VAL A 382 9.60 1.35 12.54
CA VAL A 382 10.85 2.10 12.78
C VAL A 382 10.89 2.49 14.25
N GLY A 383 11.94 2.08 14.94
CA GLY A 383 12.11 2.38 16.36
C GLY A 383 12.60 3.82 16.62
N PRO A 384 12.51 4.25 17.89
CA PRO A 384 13.00 5.59 18.30
C PRO A 384 14.52 5.75 18.12
N ASP A 385 15.25 4.64 17.96
CA ASP A 385 16.69 4.62 17.64
C ASP A 385 16.96 4.66 16.12
N GLY A 386 15.91 4.81 15.30
CA GLY A 386 15.97 4.84 13.84
C GLY A 386 16.21 3.48 13.18
N ASN A 387 16.31 2.38 13.95
CA ASN A 387 16.45 1.04 13.42
C ASN A 387 15.10 0.43 13.06
N ILE A 388 15.14 -0.59 12.20
CA ILE A 388 13.96 -1.29 11.68
C ILE A 388 13.72 -2.54 12.51
N TYR A 389 12.46 -2.81 12.81
CA TYR A 389 12.00 -3.96 13.59
C TYR A 389 10.86 -4.65 12.86
N SER A 390 10.87 -5.98 12.89
CA SER A 390 9.81 -6.78 12.27
C SER A 390 9.54 -8.04 13.08
N VAL A 391 8.29 -8.49 13.07
CA VAL A 391 7.88 -9.79 13.60
C VAL A 391 7.84 -10.78 12.44
N GLY A 392 8.52 -11.90 12.60
CA GLY A 392 8.50 -13.02 11.67
C GLY A 392 7.76 -14.22 12.21
N THR A 393 7.26 -15.09 11.31
CA THR A 393 6.66 -16.38 11.67
C THR A 393 7.67 -17.52 11.52
N GLU A 394 7.34 -18.72 12.01
CA GLU A 394 8.02 -19.99 11.77
C GLU A 394 9.56 -19.99 11.91
N GLY A 395 10.08 -19.49 13.07
CA GLY A 395 11.48 -19.67 13.45
C GLY A 395 12.35 -18.42 13.43
N MET A 396 11.81 -17.22 13.15
CA MET A 396 12.58 -15.98 13.29
C MET A 396 12.22 -15.15 14.51
N GLY A 397 11.00 -15.28 15.04
CA GLY A 397 10.58 -14.42 16.12
C GLY A 397 10.63 -12.94 15.73
N VAL A 398 11.25 -12.11 16.54
CA VAL A 398 11.48 -10.68 16.25
C VAL A 398 12.91 -10.46 15.82
N PHE A 399 13.11 -9.60 14.85
CA PHE A 399 14.45 -9.20 14.38
C PHE A 399 14.56 -7.69 14.17
N SER A 400 15.78 -7.20 14.15
CA SER A 400 16.08 -5.80 13.89
C SER A 400 17.13 -5.65 12.80
N LEU A 401 16.93 -4.63 11.93
CA LEU A 401 17.88 -4.21 10.92
C LEU A 401 18.38 -2.79 11.18
N THR A 402 19.57 -2.48 10.70
CA THR A 402 20.04 -1.09 10.62
C THR A 402 19.26 -0.34 9.52
N PRO A 403 19.29 1.01 9.49
CA PRO A 403 18.74 1.79 8.36
C PRO A 403 19.37 1.46 6.99
N GLN A 404 20.55 0.82 6.98
CA GLN A 404 21.24 0.36 5.77
C GLN A 404 20.89 -1.07 5.38
N GLY A 405 19.95 -1.73 6.11
CA GLY A 405 19.47 -3.07 5.80
C GLY A 405 20.33 -4.22 6.36
N ALA A 406 21.31 -3.94 7.22
CA ALA A 406 22.10 -4.99 7.85
C ALA A 406 21.36 -5.56 9.08
N LEU A 407 21.33 -6.91 9.21
CA LEU A 407 20.77 -7.59 10.37
C LEU A 407 21.56 -7.23 11.64
N ARG A 408 20.87 -6.74 12.66
CA ARG A 408 21.45 -6.40 13.98
C ARG A 408 21.38 -7.59 14.93
N TRP A 409 20.21 -8.14 15.08
CA TRP A 409 19.93 -9.27 15.94
C TRP A 409 18.59 -9.94 15.58
N THR A 410 18.41 -11.16 16.08
CA THR A 410 17.18 -11.93 16.01
C THR A 410 16.87 -12.49 17.41
N ASN A 411 15.63 -12.41 17.87
CA ASN A 411 15.16 -13.03 19.10
C ASN A 411 14.10 -14.08 18.76
N PHE A 412 14.43 -15.36 19.00
CA PHE A 412 13.59 -16.52 18.69
C PHE A 412 12.51 -16.82 19.73
N GLU A 413 12.55 -16.21 20.92
CA GLU A 413 11.53 -16.41 21.96
C GLU A 413 10.14 -15.88 21.53
N GLY A 414 10.09 -15.05 20.51
CA GLY A 414 8.87 -14.52 19.89
C GLY A 414 8.25 -15.42 18.82
N TYR A 415 8.46 -16.73 18.86
CA TYR A 415 7.92 -17.68 17.89
C TYR A 415 6.40 -17.57 17.80
N ALA A 416 5.90 -16.89 16.77
CA ALA A 416 4.48 -16.77 16.48
C ALA A 416 4.04 -17.99 15.66
N ARG A 417 3.25 -18.86 16.24
CA ARG A 417 2.46 -19.82 15.48
C ARG A 417 1.30 -19.05 14.87
N LEU A 418 1.26 -18.99 13.54
CA LEU A 418 0.34 -18.18 12.75
C LEU A 418 -1.13 -18.25 13.21
N ILE A 419 -1.65 -17.12 13.68
CA ILE A 419 -3.08 -16.83 13.68
C ILE A 419 -3.33 -15.36 13.24
N VAL A 420 -2.28 -14.58 12.94
CA VAL A 420 -2.41 -13.17 12.59
C VAL A 420 -1.71 -12.87 11.26
N ASP A 421 -2.41 -12.21 10.37
CA ASP A 421 -1.87 -11.78 9.07
C ASP A 421 -1.00 -10.52 9.16
N TYR A 422 -0.94 -9.88 10.35
CA TYR A 422 -0.22 -8.64 10.58
C TYR A 422 0.15 -8.47 12.07
N ALA A 423 1.38 -7.99 12.33
CA ALA A 423 1.83 -7.61 13.66
C ALA A 423 2.61 -6.29 13.60
N GLU A 424 2.14 -5.29 14.33
CA GLU A 424 2.84 -4.02 14.53
C GLU A 424 3.59 -4.04 15.86
N ILE A 425 4.84 -3.58 15.82
CA ILE A 425 5.63 -3.37 17.02
C ILE A 425 5.39 -1.93 17.49
N VAL A 426 5.01 -1.78 18.75
CA VAL A 426 4.89 -0.49 19.41
C VAL A 426 6.07 -0.26 20.34
N PHE A 427 6.44 0.99 20.56
CA PHE A 427 7.61 1.36 21.33
C PHE A 427 7.21 2.17 22.56
N GLY A 428 7.95 1.96 23.65
CA GLY A 428 7.80 2.72 24.88
C GLY A 428 9.10 2.75 25.65
N SER A 429 9.06 3.27 26.91
CA SER A 429 10.24 3.38 27.72
C SER A 429 9.98 3.00 29.16
N ASN A 430 10.99 2.44 29.80
CA ASN A 430 11.08 2.25 31.24
C ASN A 430 12.15 3.20 31.77
N GLY A 431 11.75 4.41 32.12
CA GLY A 431 12.70 5.49 32.44
C GLY A 431 13.59 5.83 31.24
N SER A 432 14.88 5.58 31.35
CA SER A 432 15.85 5.84 30.27
C SER A 432 15.98 4.71 29.26
N GLN A 433 15.39 3.53 29.55
CA GLN A 433 15.54 2.34 28.72
C GLN A 433 14.37 2.20 27.75
N GLN A 434 14.65 2.25 26.45
CA GLN A 434 13.68 2.03 25.39
C GLN A 434 13.35 0.54 25.24
N GLN A 435 12.09 0.25 25.01
CA GLN A 435 11.54 -1.10 24.84
C GLN A 435 10.59 -1.17 23.64
N LEU A 436 10.40 -2.37 23.13
CA LEU A 436 9.40 -2.70 22.13
C LEU A 436 8.41 -3.73 22.69
N TYR A 437 7.17 -3.63 22.23
CA TYR A 437 6.07 -4.49 22.65
C TYR A 437 5.33 -5.02 21.44
N PHE A 438 4.92 -6.29 21.52
CA PHE A 438 4.18 -6.97 20.46
C PHE A 438 3.42 -8.18 21.01
N TYR A 439 2.44 -8.66 20.25
CA TYR A 439 1.80 -9.92 20.53
C TYR A 439 2.41 -11.05 19.71
N ALA A 440 2.63 -12.18 20.36
CA ALA A 440 3.01 -13.43 19.73
C ALA A 440 2.36 -14.59 20.48
N ASN A 441 1.60 -15.44 19.78
CA ASN A 441 0.96 -16.62 20.36
C ASN A 441 0.14 -16.32 21.64
N ASP A 442 -0.81 -15.46 21.65
CA ASP A 442 -1.59 -15.10 22.83
C ASP A 442 -0.80 -14.43 23.99
N HIS A 443 0.50 -14.16 23.79
CA HIS A 443 1.33 -13.50 24.79
C HIS A 443 1.69 -12.07 24.38
N LEU A 444 1.54 -11.14 25.33
CA LEU A 444 2.18 -9.84 25.27
C LEU A 444 3.65 -9.99 25.65
N ARG A 445 4.55 -9.54 24.79
CA ARG A 445 5.99 -9.62 24.96
C ARG A 445 6.64 -8.24 24.93
N SER A 446 7.70 -8.11 25.69
CA SER A 446 8.56 -6.93 25.68
C SER A 446 10.02 -7.33 25.51
N LEU A 447 10.70 -6.64 24.62
CA LEU A 447 12.15 -6.72 24.43
C LEU A 447 12.76 -5.31 24.55
N ARG A 448 14.04 -5.25 24.92
CA ARG A 448 14.84 -4.05 24.74
C ARG A 448 15.21 -3.87 23.27
N LEU A 449 15.64 -2.67 22.89
CA LEU A 449 16.05 -2.40 21.50
C LEU A 449 17.32 -3.17 21.06
N ASP A 450 18.04 -3.77 22.02
CA ASP A 450 19.18 -4.68 21.76
C ASP A 450 18.74 -6.15 21.56
N GLY A 451 17.43 -6.44 21.63
CA GLY A 451 16.85 -7.77 21.47
C GLY A 451 16.76 -8.59 22.73
N ALA A 452 17.18 -8.08 23.88
CA ALA A 452 17.09 -8.84 25.15
C ALA A 452 15.65 -8.82 25.68
N SER A 453 15.15 -10.00 26.10
CA SER A 453 13.81 -10.19 26.66
C SER A 453 13.64 -9.45 27.98
N VAL A 454 12.52 -8.78 28.17
CA VAL A 454 12.15 -8.11 29.42
C VAL A 454 11.08 -8.92 30.15
N PHE A 455 9.95 -9.19 29.46
CA PHE A 455 8.90 -10.04 30.01
C PHE A 455 8.09 -10.73 28.91
N THR A 456 7.39 -11.80 29.32
CA THR A 456 6.36 -12.50 28.55
C THR A 456 5.17 -12.74 29.47
N ILE A 457 4.00 -12.25 29.08
CA ILE A 457 2.76 -12.35 29.86
C ILE A 457 1.69 -12.98 28.99
N LEU A 458 0.95 -13.97 29.56
CA LEU A 458 -0.21 -14.53 28.89
C LEU A 458 -1.25 -13.41 28.68
N GLY A 459 -1.53 -13.08 27.44
CA GLY A 459 -2.56 -12.13 27.05
C GLY A 459 -3.93 -12.81 27.08
N ASN A 460 -4.93 -12.12 27.59
CA ASN A 460 -6.31 -12.60 27.50
C ASN A 460 -6.85 -12.19 26.11
N ILE A 461 -6.49 -12.93 25.06
CA ILE A 461 -6.86 -12.65 23.67
C ILE A 461 -7.96 -13.63 23.28
N ASP A 462 -9.13 -13.11 22.93
CA ASP A 462 -10.21 -13.93 22.38
C ASP A 462 -9.93 -14.20 20.88
N TYR A 463 -9.90 -15.47 20.49
CA TYR A 463 -9.33 -16.02 19.25
C TYR A 463 -10.08 -15.71 17.94
N LEU A 464 -11.09 -14.85 17.94
CA LEU A 464 -11.96 -14.67 16.76
C LEU A 464 -11.60 -13.52 15.83
N ARG A 465 -10.60 -12.67 16.18
CA ARG A 465 -10.04 -11.62 15.30
C ARG A 465 -8.55 -11.43 15.63
N PRO A 466 -7.75 -10.86 14.72
CA PRO A 466 -6.36 -10.52 15.01
C PRO A 466 -6.32 -9.73 16.32
N GLY A 467 -5.60 -10.27 17.32
CA GLY A 467 -5.59 -9.74 18.67
C GLY A 467 -5.29 -8.24 18.70
N PRO A 468 -5.89 -7.47 19.61
CA PRO A 468 -5.66 -6.04 19.71
C PRO A 468 -4.16 -5.80 19.93
N GLN A 469 -3.55 -4.96 19.11
CA GLN A 469 -2.16 -4.57 19.32
C GLN A 469 -2.04 -3.79 20.63
N PRO A 470 -0.93 -3.89 21.35
CA PRO A 470 -0.77 -3.16 22.58
C PRO A 470 -0.68 -1.64 22.28
N ALA A 471 -1.15 -0.83 23.20
CA ALA A 471 -0.89 0.59 23.24
C ALA A 471 0.05 0.94 24.39
N VAL A 472 0.86 1.99 24.25
CA VAL A 472 1.79 2.43 25.28
C VAL A 472 1.38 3.81 25.76
N ALA A 473 1.19 3.95 27.07
CA ALA A 473 0.84 5.20 27.71
C ALA A 473 2.09 6.12 27.91
N PRO A 474 1.89 7.42 28.12
CA PRO A 474 2.99 8.36 28.35
C PRO A 474 3.84 8.04 29.59
N ASP A 475 3.29 7.35 30.58
CA ASP A 475 4.01 6.85 31.77
C ASP A 475 4.84 5.59 31.50
N GLY A 476 4.81 5.06 30.27
CA GLY A 476 5.48 3.86 29.84
C GLY A 476 4.70 2.55 30.09
N SER A 477 3.54 2.61 30.74
CA SER A 477 2.69 1.42 30.91
C SER A 477 2.18 0.91 29.56
N VAL A 478 2.05 -0.43 29.43
CA VAL A 478 1.59 -1.08 28.21
C VAL A 478 0.20 -1.67 28.46
N HIS A 479 -0.71 -1.38 27.55
CA HIS A 479 -2.11 -1.74 27.69
C HIS A 479 -2.57 -2.64 26.54
N ASN A 480 -3.34 -3.66 26.89
CA ASN A 480 -4.28 -4.28 25.97
C ASN A 480 -5.65 -3.59 26.11
N ALA A 481 -6.70 -4.13 25.48
CA ALA A 481 -8.01 -3.45 25.52
C ALA A 481 -8.51 -3.11 26.93
N ILE A 482 -8.36 -4.03 27.89
CA ILE A 482 -8.95 -3.92 29.24
C ILE A 482 -7.95 -4.13 30.38
N THR A 483 -6.68 -4.29 30.10
CA THR A 483 -5.67 -4.58 31.13
C THR A 483 -4.42 -3.76 30.90
N ALA A 484 -3.80 -3.26 31.95
CA ALA A 484 -2.54 -2.54 31.91
C ALA A 484 -1.45 -3.23 32.72
N TYR A 485 -0.24 -3.12 32.23
CA TYR A 485 0.98 -3.62 32.85
C TYR A 485 2.04 -2.50 32.89
N SER A 486 2.87 -2.52 33.92
CA SER A 486 4.03 -1.65 34.00
C SER A 486 5.04 -1.99 32.88
N PRO A 487 6.02 -1.11 32.58
CA PRO A 487 7.09 -1.41 31.62
C PRO A 487 7.91 -2.67 31.95
N ASN A 488 7.87 -3.14 33.20
CA ASN A 488 8.53 -4.38 33.64
C ASN A 488 7.59 -5.60 33.63
N GLY A 489 6.35 -5.47 33.16
CA GLY A 489 5.38 -6.55 33.07
C GLY A 489 4.59 -6.79 34.35
N ALA A 490 4.71 -5.98 35.41
CA ALA A 490 3.87 -6.11 36.59
C ALA A 490 2.44 -5.65 36.28
N PHE A 491 1.45 -6.43 36.70
CA PHE A 491 0.03 -6.08 36.58
C PHE A 491 -0.26 -4.77 37.32
N LEU A 492 -0.97 -3.87 36.66
CA LEU A 492 -1.41 -2.59 37.23
C LEU A 492 -2.89 -2.61 37.57
N TRP A 493 -3.73 -2.87 36.56
CA TRP A 493 -5.18 -2.94 36.70
C TRP A 493 -5.82 -3.73 35.56
N SER A 494 -7.07 -4.14 35.78
CA SER A 494 -7.95 -4.68 34.75
C SER A 494 -9.34 -4.05 34.91
N PHE A 495 -9.92 -3.64 33.79
CA PHE A 495 -11.26 -3.10 33.75
C PHE A 495 -12.30 -4.24 33.65
N ALA A 496 -13.25 -4.27 34.60
CA ALA A 496 -14.37 -5.20 34.56
C ALA A 496 -15.49 -4.62 33.67
N SER A 497 -15.52 -5.05 32.42
CA SER A 497 -16.58 -4.61 31.50
C SER A 497 -17.95 -5.11 31.91
N PRO A 498 -19.00 -4.27 31.81
CA PRO A 498 -20.38 -4.69 32.07
C PRO A 498 -20.99 -5.59 30.97
N TYR A 499 -20.30 -5.78 29.86
CA TYR A 499 -20.80 -6.55 28.71
C TYR A 499 -20.27 -7.97 28.69
N PRO A 500 -21.12 -8.98 28.38
CA PRO A 500 -20.77 -10.41 28.52
C PRO A 500 -19.85 -10.95 27.41
N TYR A 501 -19.70 -10.23 26.29
CA TYR A 501 -18.89 -10.65 25.15
C TYR A 501 -17.56 -9.90 25.13
N ASN A 502 -16.47 -10.62 24.83
CA ASN A 502 -15.08 -10.13 24.91
C ASN A 502 -14.50 -9.78 23.55
N VAL A 503 -15.31 -9.28 22.62
CA VAL A 503 -14.80 -8.76 21.35
C VAL A 503 -14.32 -7.33 21.57
N PHE A 504 -13.02 -7.13 21.58
CA PHE A 504 -12.40 -5.81 21.75
C PHE A 504 -11.70 -5.39 20.47
N THR A 505 -11.74 -4.09 20.21
CA THR A 505 -10.89 -3.49 19.16
C THR A 505 -9.53 -3.13 19.76
N GLN A 506 -8.59 -2.86 18.87
CA GLN A 506 -7.28 -2.33 19.24
C GLN A 506 -7.45 -1.00 20.01
N PRO A 507 -6.83 -0.86 21.20
CA PRO A 507 -6.91 0.37 21.98
C PRO A 507 -6.02 1.48 21.41
N ASP A 508 -6.32 2.73 21.80
CA ASP A 508 -5.42 3.86 21.65
C ASP A 508 -5.35 4.67 22.94
N ILE A 509 -4.23 5.37 23.18
CA ILE A 509 -4.01 6.12 24.40
C ILE A 509 -3.60 7.54 24.05
N GLY A 510 -4.32 8.50 24.59
CA GLY A 510 -4.02 9.90 24.44
C GLY A 510 -2.71 10.32 25.14
N SER A 511 -2.17 11.45 24.74
CA SER A 511 -1.01 12.05 25.42
C SER A 511 -1.29 12.46 26.87
N ASP A 512 -2.58 12.50 27.27
CA ASP A 512 -3.07 12.69 28.64
C ASP A 512 -3.21 11.37 29.44
N GLY A 513 -2.86 10.23 28.85
CA GLY A 513 -2.94 8.91 29.47
C GLY A 513 -4.36 8.30 29.49
N ILE A 514 -5.34 8.93 28.83
CA ILE A 514 -6.68 8.35 28.70
C ILE A 514 -6.66 7.24 27.67
N HIS A 515 -7.24 6.10 28.05
CA HIS A 515 -7.27 4.89 27.27
C HIS A 515 -8.63 4.72 26.57
N TYR A 516 -8.64 4.57 25.26
CA TYR A 516 -9.83 4.44 24.42
C TYR A 516 -9.88 3.08 23.74
N PHE A 517 -11.03 2.42 23.74
CA PHE A 517 -11.27 1.17 22.98
C PHE A 517 -12.75 1.01 22.69
N VAL A 518 -13.06 0.13 21.73
CA VAL A 518 -14.44 -0.28 21.44
C VAL A 518 -14.62 -1.73 21.82
N GLN A 519 -15.72 -2.04 22.51
CA GLN A 519 -16.17 -3.38 22.81
C GLN A 519 -17.42 -3.72 22.02
N ASN A 520 -17.54 -4.97 21.55
CA ASN A 520 -18.69 -5.47 20.80
C ASN A 520 -19.03 -4.58 19.59
N LEU A 521 -17.99 -4.00 18.97
CA LEU A 521 -18.04 -3.17 17.76
C LEU A 521 -18.86 -1.88 17.86
N SER A 522 -19.52 -1.59 19.01
CA SER A 522 -20.37 -0.40 19.18
C SER A 522 -20.26 0.29 20.53
N GLN A 523 -19.62 -0.31 21.51
CA GLN A 523 -19.50 0.23 22.87
C GLN A 523 -18.15 0.91 23.03
N LEU A 524 -18.11 2.23 22.91
CA LEU A 524 -16.92 3.05 23.03
C LEU A 524 -16.67 3.43 24.50
N PHE A 525 -15.47 3.09 25.00
CA PHE A 525 -15.05 3.38 26.36
C PHE A 525 -13.87 4.33 26.40
N ALA A 526 -13.85 5.18 27.43
CA ALA A 526 -12.65 5.86 27.89
C ALA A 526 -12.37 5.49 29.36
N LEU A 527 -11.13 5.10 29.62
CA LEU A 527 -10.64 4.80 30.97
C LEU A 527 -9.57 5.81 31.37
N ASN A 528 -9.56 6.19 32.63
CA ASN A 528 -8.46 6.92 33.22
C ASN A 528 -7.19 6.05 33.30
N ALA A 529 -6.03 6.66 33.50
CA ALA A 529 -4.75 5.94 33.60
C ALA A 529 -4.72 4.86 34.71
N ASN A 530 -5.58 4.97 35.74
CA ASN A 530 -5.74 3.98 36.79
C ASN A 530 -6.76 2.87 36.49
N GLY A 531 -7.29 2.77 35.26
CA GLY A 531 -8.25 1.78 34.84
C GLY A 531 -9.72 2.05 35.23
N SER A 532 -10.01 3.15 35.96
CA SER A 532 -11.41 3.52 36.24
C SER A 532 -12.08 4.08 35.01
N GLN A 533 -13.37 3.73 34.81
CA GLN A 533 -14.15 4.28 33.72
C GLN A 533 -14.29 5.80 33.83
N ARG A 534 -13.91 6.51 32.78
CA ARG A 534 -14.12 7.96 32.67
C ARG A 534 -15.49 8.26 32.08
N TRP A 535 -15.78 7.63 30.95
CA TRP A 535 -17.08 7.69 30.29
C TRP A 535 -17.29 6.44 29.42
N HIS A 536 -18.51 6.27 28.97
CA HIS A 536 -18.95 5.24 28.04
C HIS A 536 -20.01 5.83 27.11
N ALA A 537 -19.92 5.51 25.81
CA ALA A 537 -20.87 5.92 24.80
C ALA A 537 -21.19 4.75 23.86
N THR A 538 -22.42 4.72 23.33
CA THR A 538 -22.80 3.76 22.29
C THR A 538 -22.70 4.45 20.93
N VAL A 539 -21.91 3.86 20.03
CA VAL A 539 -21.78 4.31 18.65
C VAL A 539 -22.91 3.67 17.82
N ASN A 540 -23.54 4.46 16.98
CA ASN A 540 -24.53 3.93 16.05
C ASN A 540 -23.84 3.26 14.85
N GLY A 541 -23.87 1.93 14.81
CA GLY A 541 -23.20 1.06 13.84
C GLY A 541 -21.99 0.34 14.44
N TYR A 542 -21.42 -0.58 13.67
CA TYR A 542 -20.24 -1.34 14.07
C TYR A 542 -18.97 -0.63 13.61
N VAL A 543 -18.01 -0.44 14.51
CA VAL A 543 -16.79 0.32 14.24
C VAL A 543 -15.52 -0.44 14.58
N ALA A 544 -14.49 -0.22 13.79
CA ALA A 544 -13.11 -0.60 14.10
C ALA A 544 -12.51 0.30 15.22
N GLY A 545 -11.35 -0.07 15.73
CA GLY A 545 -10.70 0.61 16.86
C GLY A 545 -10.52 2.11 16.67
N PRO A 546 -10.73 2.89 17.77
CA PRO A 546 -10.54 4.33 17.74
C PRO A 546 -9.06 4.70 17.59
N ILE A 547 -8.82 5.87 17.05
CA ILE A 547 -7.53 6.56 17.15
C ILE A 547 -7.76 7.97 17.65
N VAL A 548 -7.01 8.38 18.67
CA VAL A 548 -7.09 9.71 19.26
C VAL A 548 -6.15 10.68 18.55
N ASP A 549 -6.57 11.92 18.33
CA ASP A 549 -5.73 12.97 17.79
C ASP A 549 -4.65 13.42 18.81
N SER A 550 -3.61 14.07 18.32
CA SER A 550 -2.49 14.53 19.15
C SER A 550 -2.88 15.60 20.18
N LEU A 551 -4.08 16.17 20.07
CA LEU A 551 -4.61 17.19 20.97
C LEU A 551 -5.56 16.60 22.04
N ASN A 552 -5.86 15.30 21.98
CA ASN A 552 -6.84 14.60 22.82
C ASN A 552 -8.25 15.23 22.75
N THR A 553 -8.65 15.69 21.56
CA THR A 553 -9.94 16.35 21.37
C THR A 553 -10.95 15.46 20.69
N GLN A 554 -10.52 14.57 19.82
CA GLN A 554 -11.39 13.70 19.04
C GLN A 554 -10.79 12.32 18.80
N LEU A 555 -11.68 11.39 18.55
CA LEU A 555 -11.42 10.01 18.14
C LEU A 555 -11.91 9.83 16.71
N ILE A 556 -11.09 9.22 15.85
CA ILE A 556 -11.50 8.80 14.52
C ILE A 556 -11.64 7.28 14.49
N MET A 557 -12.76 6.82 13.95
CA MET A 557 -13.05 5.39 13.75
C MET A 557 -13.94 5.20 12.52
N GLY A 558 -14.10 4.00 12.05
CA GLY A 558 -14.92 3.74 10.87
C GLY A 558 -15.60 2.40 10.92
N SER A 559 -16.58 2.21 10.02
CA SER A 559 -17.39 0.99 9.96
C SER A 559 -16.53 -0.26 9.77
N ASP A 560 -16.86 -1.30 10.52
CA ASP A 560 -16.38 -2.67 10.33
C ASP A 560 -17.19 -3.38 9.23
N ASP A 561 -16.60 -4.46 8.69
CA ASP A 561 -17.20 -5.29 7.61
C ASP A 561 -18.35 -6.16 8.13
N THR A 562 -19.51 -5.58 8.37
CA THR A 562 -20.72 -6.35 8.73
C THR A 562 -21.77 -6.43 7.62
N GLY A 563 -21.45 -5.94 6.42
CA GLY A 563 -22.21 -6.20 5.18
C GLY A 563 -23.58 -5.54 5.02
N ASP A 564 -24.28 -5.22 6.09
CA ASP A 564 -25.72 -4.85 6.04
C ASP A 564 -25.98 -3.34 5.95
N HIS A 565 -24.97 -2.48 6.09
CA HIS A 565 -25.14 -1.03 6.18
C HIS A 565 -24.14 -0.28 5.30
N ALA A 566 -24.53 0.91 4.87
CA ALA A 566 -23.58 1.83 4.21
C ALA A 566 -22.39 2.09 5.13
N GLY A 567 -21.19 1.90 4.62
CA GLY A 567 -19.95 2.18 5.36
C GLY A 567 -19.84 3.66 5.74
N PHE A 568 -19.14 3.94 6.81
CA PHE A 568 -18.95 5.30 7.31
C PHE A 568 -17.60 5.48 7.99
N ILE A 569 -17.17 6.74 8.09
CA ILE A 569 -16.10 7.20 8.97
C ILE A 569 -16.74 8.21 9.92
N LEU A 570 -16.46 8.12 11.21
CA LEU A 570 -16.98 9.05 12.19
C LEU A 570 -15.87 9.62 13.07
N SER A 571 -16.14 10.80 13.59
CA SER A 571 -15.40 11.38 14.70
C SER A 571 -16.27 11.47 15.93
N ALA A 572 -15.71 11.12 17.08
CA ALA A 572 -16.32 11.28 18.38
C ALA A 572 -15.47 12.16 19.29
N SER A 573 -16.08 12.87 20.21
CA SER A 573 -15.40 13.66 21.22
C SER A 573 -14.58 12.77 22.16
N ALA A 574 -13.31 13.09 22.36
CA ALA A 574 -12.47 12.37 23.33
C ALA A 574 -12.86 12.66 24.78
N GLN A 575 -13.68 13.71 25.05
CA GLN A 575 -14.08 14.10 26.40
C GLN A 575 -15.25 13.29 26.95
N ASP A 576 -16.21 12.92 26.10
CA ASP A 576 -17.48 12.30 26.51
C ASP A 576 -18.03 11.28 25.50
N GLY A 577 -17.36 11.07 24.35
CA GLY A 577 -17.71 10.05 23.36
C GLY A 577 -18.87 10.43 22.43
N HIS A 578 -19.47 11.64 22.52
CA HIS A 578 -20.53 11.99 21.59
C HIS A 578 -20.02 12.13 20.16
N GLU A 579 -20.85 11.77 19.18
CA GLU A 579 -20.50 11.88 17.77
C GLU A 579 -20.38 13.35 17.36
N LEU A 580 -19.23 13.76 16.85
CA LEU A 580 -18.97 15.10 16.34
C LEU A 580 -19.41 15.26 14.89
N TRP A 581 -19.07 14.30 14.08
CA TRP A 581 -19.47 14.23 12.66
C TRP A 581 -19.35 12.81 12.11
N ARG A 582 -20.05 12.58 11.00
CA ARG A 582 -20.04 11.31 10.26
C ARG A 582 -19.96 11.56 8.76
N VAL A 583 -19.11 10.80 8.09
CA VAL A 583 -19.00 10.73 6.63
C VAL A 583 -19.53 9.38 6.19
N THR A 584 -20.63 9.35 5.45
CA THR A 584 -21.08 8.14 4.78
C THR A 584 -20.19 7.86 3.58
N LEU A 585 -19.64 6.66 3.50
CA LEU A 585 -18.82 6.22 2.38
C LEU A 585 -19.73 5.92 1.18
N PRO A 586 -19.38 6.39 -0.03
CA PRO A 586 -20.19 6.12 -1.21
C PRO A 586 -20.14 4.62 -1.54
N ALA A 587 -21.28 4.05 -1.93
CA ALA A 587 -21.31 2.74 -2.55
C ALA A 587 -20.60 2.81 -3.92
N GLU A 588 -19.72 1.84 -4.19
CA GLU A 588 -19.07 1.70 -5.49
C GLU A 588 -19.93 0.83 -6.41
N ASP A 589 -19.93 1.13 -7.71
CA ASP A 589 -20.69 0.44 -8.75
C ASP A 589 -22.18 0.22 -8.41
N PRO A 590 -22.96 1.28 -8.16
CA PRO A 590 -24.35 1.16 -7.72
C PRO A 590 -25.29 0.52 -8.77
N THR A 591 -24.79 0.26 -9.97
CA THR A 591 -25.54 -0.43 -11.05
C THR A 591 -25.40 -1.96 -10.99
N VAL A 592 -24.45 -2.48 -10.21
CA VAL A 592 -24.20 -3.90 -10.08
C VAL A 592 -24.95 -4.45 -8.87
N PHE A 593 -25.73 -5.51 -9.06
CA PHE A 593 -26.38 -6.20 -7.95
C PHE A 593 -25.40 -7.17 -7.28
N ASN A 594 -25.07 -6.94 -6.01
CA ASN A 594 -24.28 -7.82 -5.19
C ASN A 594 -25.19 -8.91 -4.60
N SER A 595 -25.17 -10.09 -5.20
CA SER A 595 -26.02 -11.22 -4.79
C SER A 595 -25.65 -11.79 -3.42
N ALA A 596 -24.42 -11.63 -2.97
CA ALA A 596 -23.95 -12.11 -1.66
C ALA A 596 -24.54 -11.27 -0.51
N LEU A 597 -24.75 -9.97 -0.75
CA LEU A 597 -25.28 -9.03 0.23
C LEU A 597 -26.73 -8.62 -0.01
N GLY A 598 -27.32 -9.01 -1.15
CA GLY A 598 -28.72 -8.65 -1.50
C GLY A 598 -28.94 -7.16 -1.79
N ILE A 599 -27.88 -6.40 -2.11
CA ILE A 599 -27.91 -4.95 -2.33
C ILE A 599 -27.33 -4.57 -3.69
N PHE A 600 -27.63 -3.35 -4.15
CA PHE A 600 -26.97 -2.77 -5.32
C PHE A 600 -25.70 -2.04 -4.91
N GLY A 601 -24.62 -2.30 -5.66
CA GLY A 601 -23.30 -1.73 -5.40
C GLY A 601 -22.52 -2.47 -4.30
N PHE A 602 -21.37 -1.91 -3.95
CA PHE A 602 -20.46 -2.48 -2.95
C PHE A 602 -20.26 -1.45 -1.84
N ASN A 603 -20.61 -1.82 -0.61
CA ASN A 603 -20.36 -0.98 0.56
C ASN A 603 -18.84 -0.94 0.84
N GLN A 604 -18.37 0.24 1.25
CA GLN A 604 -17.01 0.41 1.75
C GLN A 604 -16.98 0.24 3.27
N PHE A 605 -15.88 -0.28 3.78
CA PHE A 605 -15.61 -0.37 5.22
C PHE A 605 -14.14 0.01 5.49
N VAL A 606 -13.84 0.33 6.74
CA VAL A 606 -12.50 0.74 7.15
C VAL A 606 -11.62 -0.51 7.40
N THR A 607 -10.48 -0.60 6.71
CA THR A 607 -9.59 -1.76 6.73
C THR A 607 -8.46 -1.65 7.73
N ALA A 608 -8.10 -0.43 8.12
CA ALA A 608 -6.98 -0.19 9.03
C ALA A 608 -7.25 1.04 9.90
N ARG A 609 -6.52 1.13 11.02
CA ARG A 609 -6.58 2.31 11.89
C ARG A 609 -6.21 3.57 11.12
N ALA A 610 -6.88 4.68 11.41
CA ALA A 610 -6.52 5.99 10.89
C ALA A 610 -5.05 6.32 11.22
N ARG A 611 -4.46 7.21 10.44
CA ARG A 611 -3.13 7.78 10.70
C ARG A 611 -3.24 9.29 10.71
N PHE A 612 -2.84 9.91 11.80
CA PHE A 612 -2.78 11.38 11.87
C PHE A 612 -1.46 11.91 11.34
N THR A 613 -1.50 13.12 10.76
CA THR A 613 -0.29 13.95 10.62
C THR A 613 0.26 14.31 12.00
N ALA A 614 1.55 14.58 12.09
CA ALA A 614 2.21 14.89 13.37
C ALA A 614 1.60 16.12 14.07
N ASP A 615 0.98 17.03 13.32
CA ASP A 615 0.29 18.22 13.87
C ASP A 615 -1.20 17.92 14.21
N GLY A 616 -1.67 16.70 14.02
CA GLY A 616 -3.04 16.27 14.31
C GLY A 616 -4.12 16.91 13.45
N GLN A 617 -3.76 17.68 12.40
CA GLN A 617 -4.73 18.44 11.60
C GLN A 617 -5.41 17.61 10.50
N THR A 618 -4.81 16.50 10.12
CA THR A 618 -5.32 15.64 9.06
C THR A 618 -5.25 14.18 9.50
N ALA A 619 -6.35 13.45 9.29
CA ALA A 619 -6.41 12.01 9.46
C ALA A 619 -6.48 11.34 8.09
N TYR A 620 -5.78 10.22 7.95
CA TYR A 620 -5.86 9.34 6.77
C TYR A 620 -6.51 8.03 7.17
N VAL A 621 -7.56 7.66 6.44
CA VAL A 621 -8.33 6.45 6.68
C VAL A 621 -8.33 5.59 5.42
N MET A 622 -8.00 4.33 5.57
CA MET A 622 -8.01 3.34 4.50
C MET A 622 -9.32 2.57 4.52
N THR A 623 -9.93 2.42 3.35
CA THR A 623 -11.18 1.68 3.18
C THR A 623 -11.07 0.68 2.03
N ALA A 624 -11.90 -0.35 2.07
CA ALA A 624 -12.08 -1.27 0.95
C ALA A 624 -13.57 -1.54 0.72
N THR A 625 -13.91 -2.03 -0.46
CA THR A 625 -15.28 -2.49 -0.75
C THR A 625 -15.48 -3.92 -0.27
N ALA A 626 -16.61 -4.18 0.40
CA ALA A 626 -17.05 -5.55 0.68
C ALA A 626 -17.58 -6.17 -0.61
N THR A 627 -16.78 -7.03 -1.23
CA THR A 627 -17.21 -7.86 -2.35
C THR A 627 -17.01 -9.31 -1.96
N GLY A 628 -17.93 -10.20 -2.30
CA GLY A 628 -17.73 -11.64 -2.13
C GLY A 628 -16.63 -12.24 -3.03
N ASP A 629 -15.93 -11.38 -3.75
CA ASP A 629 -14.95 -11.70 -4.79
C ASP A 629 -13.76 -10.75 -4.69
N ASN A 630 -12.59 -11.32 -4.46
CA ASN A 630 -11.33 -10.57 -4.33
C ASN A 630 -10.95 -9.79 -5.60
N ASN A 631 -11.51 -10.15 -6.75
CA ASN A 631 -11.15 -9.58 -8.05
C ASN A 631 -11.88 -8.26 -8.35
N THR A 632 -12.99 -7.96 -7.67
CA THR A 632 -13.77 -6.73 -7.81
C THR A 632 -13.64 -5.80 -6.62
N SER A 633 -12.94 -6.21 -5.56
CA SER A 633 -12.67 -5.37 -4.39
C SER A 633 -11.85 -4.14 -4.78
N ARG A 634 -12.17 -3.01 -4.18
CA ARG A 634 -11.53 -1.72 -4.42
C ARG A 634 -11.08 -1.11 -3.10
N SER A 635 -9.89 -0.56 -3.08
CA SER A 635 -9.36 0.12 -1.91
C SER A 635 -9.15 1.61 -2.14
N PHE A 636 -9.36 2.38 -1.06
CA PHE A 636 -9.28 3.82 -1.10
C PHE A 636 -8.51 4.36 0.10
N ILE A 637 -7.92 5.54 -0.08
CA ILE A 637 -7.42 6.38 1.00
C ILE A 637 -8.27 7.64 1.03
N TYR A 638 -8.77 7.97 2.21
CA TYR A 638 -9.44 9.23 2.50
C TYR A 638 -8.54 10.12 3.33
N SER A 639 -8.40 11.36 2.94
CA SER A 639 -7.84 12.42 3.78
C SER A 639 -8.98 13.21 4.39
N LEU A 640 -8.98 13.30 5.71
CA LEU A 640 -10.02 13.95 6.49
C LEU A 640 -9.45 15.16 7.23
N ALA A 641 -10.20 16.26 7.24
CA ALA A 641 -9.91 17.37 8.15
C ALA A 641 -10.27 16.95 9.58
N SER A 642 -9.29 16.96 10.48
CA SER A 642 -9.54 16.80 11.91
C SER A 642 -9.92 18.18 12.49
N GLY A 643 -11.11 18.32 13.02
CA GLY A 643 -11.60 19.55 13.66
C GLY A 643 -13.08 19.80 13.40
N ASN A 644 -13.73 20.56 14.28
CA ASN A 644 -15.11 21.01 14.16
C ASN A 644 -15.32 22.12 13.09
N GLY A 645 -14.28 22.45 12.32
CA GLY A 645 -14.32 23.47 11.27
C GLY A 645 -14.75 22.86 9.93
N THR A 646 -15.67 23.49 9.24
CA THR A 646 -15.86 23.33 7.80
C THR A 646 -14.50 23.40 7.12
N ALA A 647 -14.18 22.40 6.26
CA ALA A 647 -12.97 22.42 5.44
C ALA A 647 -12.78 23.83 4.86
N THR A 648 -11.67 24.46 5.20
CA THR A 648 -11.33 25.76 4.58
C THR A 648 -11.21 25.49 3.09
N PRO A 649 -12.03 26.10 2.24
CA PRO A 649 -11.94 25.88 0.80
C PRO A 649 -10.52 26.24 0.38
N THR A 650 -9.86 25.33 -0.30
CA THR A 650 -8.59 25.61 -0.96
C THR A 650 -8.77 26.90 -1.77
N PRO A 651 -7.91 27.91 -1.65
CA PRO A 651 -8.10 29.15 -2.36
C PRO A 651 -8.29 28.84 -3.85
N THR A 652 -9.45 29.23 -4.38
CA THR A 652 -9.76 29.16 -5.80
C THR A 652 -8.62 29.83 -6.55
N PRO A 653 -7.96 29.16 -7.51
CA PRO A 653 -6.94 29.84 -8.31
C PRO A 653 -7.56 31.10 -8.89
N THR A 654 -6.94 32.23 -8.61
CA THR A 654 -7.32 33.53 -9.18
C THR A 654 -7.45 33.36 -10.68
N PRO A 655 -8.57 33.74 -11.33
CA PRO A 655 -8.75 33.56 -12.74
C PRO A 655 -7.59 34.26 -13.47
N THR A 656 -6.88 33.49 -14.29
CA THR A 656 -5.86 34.01 -15.20
C THR A 656 -6.54 35.06 -16.09
N PRO A 657 -6.01 36.27 -16.20
CA PRO A 657 -6.63 37.31 -17.04
C PRO A 657 -6.77 36.80 -18.47
N THR A 658 -7.93 37.00 -19.04
CA THR A 658 -8.27 36.69 -20.43
C THR A 658 -7.23 37.30 -21.36
N PRO A 659 -6.65 36.57 -22.32
CA PRO A 659 -5.67 37.12 -23.22
C PRO A 659 -6.30 38.20 -24.12
N SER A 660 -5.71 39.38 -24.10
CA SER A 660 -5.99 40.48 -25.03
C SER A 660 -5.59 40.06 -26.45
N PRO A 661 -6.25 40.56 -27.52
CA PRO A 661 -6.05 40.09 -28.88
C PRO A 661 -4.60 40.29 -29.37
N THR A 662 -4.11 39.25 -30.03
CA THR A 662 -2.78 39.09 -30.60
C THR A 662 -2.41 40.22 -31.60
N PRO A 663 -1.30 40.93 -31.40
CA PRO A 663 -0.70 41.71 -32.49
C PRO A 663 0.18 40.83 -33.39
N THR A 664 0.20 41.17 -34.66
CA THR A 664 0.92 40.58 -35.78
C THR A 664 2.43 40.41 -35.51
N PRO A 665 3.10 39.33 -35.99
CA PRO A 665 4.46 39.01 -35.63
C PRO A 665 5.51 39.96 -36.17
N THR A 666 6.37 40.48 -35.30
CA THR A 666 7.64 41.14 -35.60
C THR A 666 8.79 40.15 -35.41
N PRO A 667 9.88 40.22 -36.17
CA PRO A 667 10.86 39.13 -36.29
C PRO A 667 11.62 38.82 -35.01
N THR A 668 11.88 37.56 -34.87
CA THR A 668 12.49 36.80 -33.77
C THR A 668 13.81 37.40 -33.26
N ALA A 669 13.83 37.80 -31.98
CA ALA A 669 15.04 37.95 -31.19
C ALA A 669 15.33 36.65 -30.44
N THR A 670 16.57 36.21 -30.46
CA THR A 670 17.10 35.00 -29.79
C THR A 670 16.76 34.99 -28.32
N ALA A 671 16.15 33.92 -27.83
CA ALA A 671 15.74 33.74 -26.42
C ALA A 671 16.93 33.78 -25.47
N THR A 672 16.91 34.73 -24.54
CA THR A 672 17.76 34.76 -23.35
C THR A 672 17.23 33.68 -22.38
N PRO A 673 18.09 32.82 -21.78
CA PRO A 673 17.64 31.77 -20.88
C PRO A 673 16.96 32.36 -19.62
N THR A 674 15.80 31.87 -19.27
CA THR A 674 15.09 32.18 -18.03
C THR A 674 15.97 31.84 -16.84
N PRO A 675 16.19 32.76 -15.87
CA PRO A 675 17.04 32.48 -14.73
C PRO A 675 16.41 31.39 -13.82
N THR A 676 17.15 30.33 -13.60
CA THR A 676 16.81 29.30 -12.60
C THR A 676 16.77 29.94 -11.21
N ALA A 677 15.69 29.77 -10.45
CA ALA A 677 15.57 30.32 -9.12
C ALA A 677 16.73 29.81 -8.24
N THR A 678 17.52 30.71 -7.69
CA THR A 678 18.66 30.38 -6.83
C THR A 678 18.14 30.04 -5.44
N SER A 679 18.58 28.92 -4.83
CA SER A 679 18.18 28.57 -3.47
C SER A 679 18.88 29.43 -2.42
N LEU A 680 18.20 29.75 -1.31
CA LEU A 680 18.79 30.35 -0.12
C LEU A 680 18.52 29.49 1.12
N ARG A 681 19.41 29.58 2.13
CA ARG A 681 19.30 28.81 3.37
C ARG A 681 19.66 29.62 4.59
N CYS A 682 19.19 29.19 5.77
CA CYS A 682 19.73 29.62 7.04
C CYS A 682 21.05 28.91 7.31
N ASP A 683 22.17 29.57 7.10
CA ASP A 683 23.52 29.03 7.24
C ASP A 683 23.90 28.81 8.69
N SER A 684 23.51 29.76 9.58
CA SER A 684 23.77 29.62 11.01
C SER A 684 22.84 30.46 11.88
N ILE A 685 22.66 30.02 13.14
CA ILE A 685 22.02 30.79 14.23
C ILE A 685 23.01 30.93 15.37
N THR A 686 23.31 32.15 15.78
CA THR A 686 24.15 32.45 16.96
C THR A 686 23.31 33.08 18.02
N LEU A 687 23.34 32.55 19.24
CA LEU A 687 22.63 33.10 20.41
C LEU A 687 23.62 33.68 21.43
N SER A 688 23.32 34.83 21.96
CA SER A 688 24.03 35.45 23.09
C SER A 688 23.05 35.93 24.15
N ALA A 689 23.46 35.93 25.42
CA ALA A 689 22.61 36.27 26.53
C ALA A 689 23.30 37.26 27.50
N LYS A 690 22.58 38.31 27.90
CA LYS A 690 23.03 39.28 28.89
C LYS A 690 22.12 39.23 30.13
N PRO A 691 22.62 38.82 31.30
CA PRO A 691 21.85 38.82 32.52
C PRO A 691 21.45 40.26 32.92
N LEU A 692 20.21 40.41 33.37
CA LEU A 692 19.65 41.59 34.01
C LEU A 692 19.22 41.25 35.45
N LYS A 693 18.86 42.21 36.29
CA LYS A 693 18.61 41.98 37.73
C LYS A 693 17.64 40.82 38.01
N ASN A 694 16.53 40.72 37.27
CA ASN A 694 15.51 39.67 37.43
C ASN A 694 15.13 38.96 36.10
N GLN A 695 15.87 39.21 35.03
CA GLN A 695 15.58 38.70 33.71
C GLN A 695 16.87 38.38 32.94
N VAL A 696 16.74 37.72 31.82
CA VAL A 696 17.83 37.54 30.85
C VAL A 696 17.36 38.14 29.53
N ASN A 697 18.19 39.00 28.94
CA ASN A 697 18.00 39.45 27.55
C ASN A 697 18.79 38.54 26.63
N VAL A 698 18.12 37.86 25.72
CA VAL A 698 18.74 36.96 24.73
C VAL A 698 18.61 37.58 23.34
N THR A 699 19.72 37.62 22.61
CA THR A 699 19.78 38.04 21.22
C THR A 699 20.16 36.87 20.33
N GLY A 700 19.52 36.75 19.16
CA GLY A 700 19.80 35.76 18.14
C GLY A 700 20.17 36.45 16.83
N ILE A 701 21.22 35.96 16.19
CA ILE A 701 21.66 36.39 14.85
C ILE A 701 21.48 35.18 13.91
N VAL A 702 20.68 35.38 12.88
CA VAL A 702 20.45 34.40 11.80
C VAL A 702 21.21 34.85 10.56
N ILE A 703 22.07 34.01 10.02
CA ILE A 703 22.80 34.27 8.76
C ILE A 703 22.15 33.54 7.61
N VAL A 704 21.84 34.29 6.55
CA VAL A 704 21.22 33.75 5.31
C VAL A 704 22.23 33.80 4.16
N LYS A 705 22.42 32.65 3.49
CA LYS A 705 23.30 32.51 2.33
C LYS A 705 22.61 31.80 1.19
N ASP A 706 23.11 31.96 -0.05
CA ASP A 706 22.71 31.15 -1.18
C ASP A 706 23.43 29.78 -1.21
N ALA A 707 23.14 28.97 -2.21
CA ALA A 707 23.76 27.66 -2.41
C ALA A 707 25.29 27.74 -2.58
N ASN A 708 25.82 28.87 -3.05
CA ASN A 708 27.26 29.12 -3.26
C ASN A 708 27.94 29.68 -2.02
N GLY A 709 27.23 29.88 -0.92
CA GLY A 709 27.77 30.44 0.31
C GLY A 709 27.80 31.96 0.35
N THR A 710 27.22 32.65 -0.64
CA THR A 710 27.17 34.13 -0.69
C THR A 710 26.09 34.64 0.24
N ALA A 711 26.42 35.68 1.05
CA ALA A 711 25.49 36.31 1.96
C ALA A 711 24.32 37.02 1.25
N ILE A 712 23.09 36.75 1.66
CA ILE A 712 21.88 37.27 1.04
C ILE A 712 21.34 38.48 1.85
N SER A 713 21.43 39.66 1.28
CA SER A 713 20.88 40.92 1.83
C SER A 713 19.41 41.06 1.41
N GLY A 714 18.60 41.70 2.28
CA GLY A 714 17.19 42.01 1.98
C GLY A 714 16.25 40.79 1.91
N ALA A 715 16.62 39.66 2.50
CA ALA A 715 15.73 38.55 2.72
C ALA A 715 14.93 38.78 4.02
N THR A 716 13.63 38.48 4.01
CA THR A 716 12.78 38.52 5.21
C THR A 716 12.82 37.18 5.93
N VAL A 717 13.31 37.18 7.17
CA VAL A 717 13.38 36.00 8.05
C VAL A 717 12.25 36.06 9.05
N ALA A 718 11.37 35.04 9.06
CA ALA A 718 10.35 34.84 10.09
C ALA A 718 10.85 33.82 11.12
N ALA A 719 10.85 34.15 12.40
CA ALA A 719 11.33 33.29 13.46
C ALA A 719 10.47 33.40 14.73
N THR A 720 10.51 32.34 15.54
CA THR A 720 9.78 32.20 16.80
C THR A 720 10.77 32.00 17.95
N TRP A 721 10.69 32.84 18.99
CA TRP A 721 11.28 32.56 20.28
C TRP A 721 10.37 31.70 21.13
N THR A 722 10.91 30.66 21.75
CA THR A 722 10.31 29.97 22.90
C THR A 722 11.11 30.34 24.15
N THR A 723 10.45 30.95 25.14
CA THR A 723 11.06 31.44 26.39
C THR A 723 10.96 30.37 27.50
N PRO A 724 11.73 30.47 28.60
CA PRO A 724 11.76 29.45 29.66
C PRO A 724 10.41 29.10 30.31
N ASN A 725 9.44 30.01 30.25
CA ASN A 725 8.08 29.79 30.76
C ASN A 725 7.11 29.18 29.69
N GLY A 726 7.66 28.73 28.55
CA GLY A 726 6.86 28.15 27.46
C GLY A 726 6.18 29.15 26.52
N THR A 727 6.27 30.48 26.81
CA THR A 727 5.66 31.49 25.95
C THR A 727 6.40 31.60 24.61
N THR A 728 5.66 31.65 23.51
CA THR A 728 6.18 31.85 22.16
C THR A 728 6.01 33.31 21.70
N GLN A 729 6.99 33.83 20.96
CA GLN A 729 6.99 35.17 20.39
C GLN A 729 7.44 35.12 18.93
N ASN A 730 6.53 35.40 17.99
CA ASN A 730 6.84 35.46 16.57
C ASN A 730 7.44 36.81 16.21
N GLN A 731 8.54 36.83 15.47
CA GLN A 731 9.24 38.00 15.01
C GLN A 731 9.64 37.89 13.55
N THR A 732 9.77 38.99 12.86
CA THR A 732 10.33 39.07 11.51
C THR A 732 11.46 40.12 11.49
N ALA A 733 12.52 39.82 10.72
CA ALA A 733 13.63 40.73 10.50
C ALA A 733 14.18 40.58 9.10
N ASN A 734 14.65 41.68 8.50
CA ASN A 734 15.29 41.63 7.18
C ASN A 734 16.81 41.49 7.35
N THR A 735 17.42 40.73 6.44
CA THR A 735 18.87 40.57 6.41
C THR A 735 19.56 41.84 5.87
N GLY A 736 20.63 42.27 6.59
CA GLY A 736 21.53 43.32 6.14
C GLY A 736 22.52 42.85 5.06
N THR A 737 23.45 43.73 4.67
CA THR A 737 24.46 43.50 3.61
C THR A 737 25.33 42.25 3.84
N GLY A 738 25.53 41.85 5.11
CA GLY A 738 26.23 40.62 5.49
C GLY A 738 25.33 39.40 5.64
N GLY A 739 24.08 39.43 5.18
CA GLY A 739 23.13 38.32 5.29
C GLY A 739 22.60 38.08 6.70
N SER A 740 22.80 38.99 7.65
CA SER A 740 22.40 38.84 9.07
C SER A 740 21.05 39.44 9.37
N ALA A 741 20.17 38.70 10.04
CA ALA A 741 18.91 39.15 10.63
C ALA A 741 18.98 39.01 12.16
N ASN A 742 18.57 40.04 12.92
CA ASN A 742 18.70 40.10 14.36
C ASN A 742 17.34 39.97 15.08
N PHE A 743 17.32 39.16 16.12
CA PHE A 743 16.14 38.86 16.94
C PHE A 743 16.48 39.05 18.41
N SER A 744 15.51 39.43 19.25
CA SER A 744 15.75 39.54 20.69
C SER A 744 14.50 39.23 21.51
N THR A 745 14.70 38.68 22.70
CA THR A 745 13.64 38.41 23.67
C THR A 745 14.14 38.58 25.11
N LYS A 746 13.21 38.75 26.06
CA LYS A 746 13.51 38.86 27.49
C LYS A 746 12.54 38.00 28.30
N SER A 747 13.06 37.21 29.24
CA SER A 747 12.26 36.42 30.18
C SER A 747 13.07 36.09 31.44
N GLY A 748 12.54 35.22 32.30
CA GLY A 748 13.25 34.65 33.44
C GLY A 748 14.44 33.78 33.06
N ARG A 749 15.15 33.22 34.05
CA ARG A 749 16.26 32.29 33.82
C ARG A 749 15.71 30.94 33.28
N GLY A 750 16.48 30.26 32.45
CA GLY A 750 16.19 28.97 31.86
C GLY A 750 16.58 28.89 30.40
N THR A 751 15.95 27.98 29.65
CA THR A 751 16.27 27.69 28.25
C THR A 751 15.44 28.56 27.30
N TYR A 752 16.13 29.24 26.38
CA TYR A 752 15.56 29.99 25.26
C TYR A 752 15.85 29.32 23.97
N THR A 753 14.86 29.19 23.11
CA THR A 753 15.00 28.56 21.77
C THR A 753 14.55 29.54 20.69
N LEU A 754 15.39 29.77 19.67
CA LEU A 754 15.04 30.50 18.46
C LEU A 754 14.85 29.49 17.31
N THR A 755 13.68 29.53 16.67
CA THR A 755 13.35 28.70 15.52
C THR A 755 13.06 29.58 14.30
N VAL A 756 13.76 29.36 13.20
CA VAL A 756 13.50 29.99 11.90
C VAL A 756 12.37 29.24 11.18
N ASN A 757 11.25 29.91 10.99
CA ASN A 757 10.05 29.33 10.39
C ASN A 757 10.08 29.43 8.87
N ASN A 758 10.51 30.58 8.32
CA ASN A 758 10.57 30.81 6.88
C ASN A 758 11.57 31.91 6.52
N ILE A 759 12.09 31.87 5.29
CA ILE A 759 12.90 32.93 4.70
C ILE A 759 12.38 33.23 3.30
N THR A 760 12.03 34.48 3.01
CA THR A 760 11.50 34.89 1.72
C THR A 760 12.36 35.97 1.07
N LYS A 761 12.59 35.83 -0.24
CA LYS A 761 13.21 36.85 -1.09
C LYS A 761 12.82 36.61 -2.55
N THR A 762 12.45 37.66 -3.25
CA THR A 762 12.10 37.59 -4.68
C THR A 762 13.26 36.99 -5.50
N GLY A 763 12.96 35.98 -6.33
CA GLY A 763 13.94 35.28 -7.14
C GLY A 763 14.70 34.15 -6.44
N TYR A 764 14.34 33.84 -5.19
CA TYR A 764 14.96 32.76 -4.41
C TYR A 764 13.93 31.79 -3.84
N THR A 765 14.34 30.54 -3.67
CA THR A 765 13.57 29.49 -3.00
C THR A 765 14.25 29.14 -1.67
N PHE A 766 13.49 29.05 -0.57
CA PHE A 766 14.05 28.70 0.74
C PHE A 766 14.32 27.18 0.82
N ASP A 767 15.60 26.82 0.90
CA ASP A 767 16.05 25.47 1.17
C ASP A 767 16.03 25.20 2.69
N ARG A 768 14.97 24.54 3.16
CA ARG A 768 14.84 24.16 4.57
C ARG A 768 15.76 23.01 4.96
N THR A 769 16.04 22.07 4.03
CA THR A 769 16.87 20.87 4.26
C THR A 769 18.33 21.21 4.51
N GLY A 770 18.87 22.18 3.77
CA GLY A 770 20.22 22.70 3.96
C GLY A 770 20.37 23.74 5.08
N SER A 771 19.33 23.99 5.91
CA SER A 771 19.28 25.10 6.87
C SER A 771 19.44 24.65 8.32
N VAL A 772 20.12 25.48 9.12
CA VAL A 772 20.07 25.44 10.59
C VAL A 772 18.80 26.15 11.05
N LEU A 773 17.75 25.37 11.39
CA LEU A 773 16.43 25.94 11.69
C LEU A 773 16.21 26.30 13.16
N THR A 774 16.97 25.72 14.09
CA THR A 774 16.74 25.90 15.54
C THR A 774 18.04 25.97 16.32
N LYS A 775 18.07 26.82 17.35
CA LYS A 775 19.18 26.93 18.31
C LYS A 775 18.64 27.28 19.69
N SER A 776 19.24 26.71 20.74
CA SER A 776 18.87 26.94 22.12
C SER A 776 20.07 27.46 22.94
N ILE A 777 19.78 28.26 23.99
CA ILE A 777 20.75 28.71 24.99
C ILE A 777 20.09 28.67 26.37
N THR A 778 20.79 28.11 27.36
CA THR A 778 20.33 28.05 28.76
C THR A 778 21.10 29.10 29.60
N LYS A 779 20.38 29.88 30.39
CA LYS A 779 20.95 30.94 31.26
C LYS A 779 20.21 31.05 32.59
#